data_03cd0b1f069990c7580856c3cc6df8ea
#
_entry.id   03cd0b1f069990c7580856c3cc6df8ea
#
_cell.length_a   1.000
_cell.length_b   1.000
_cell.length_c   1.000
_cell.angle_alpha   90.00
_cell.angle_beta   90.00
_cell.angle_gamma   90.00
#
_symmetry.space_group_name_H-M   'P 1'
#
loop_
_entity.id
_entity.type
_entity.pdbx_description
1 polymer ?
#
loop_
_entity_poly.entity_id
_entity_poly.type
_entity_poly.pdbx_seq_one_letter_code
_entity_poly.pdbx_strand_id
1 'polypeptide(L)'
;MKIKHLLCFIALCLFFTPGKAQQLSVMTLRNGATVYIWEDKSKPDVFGMIAFKVGSVDDPEQYTGLAHYLEHVMFKGTQTIDALDWEKEKPIYEKIIAKYDERAALSDPAAREAIDKEINDLTREAAQYAAGNEFSLLVDHMGGQGLNASTGYDQTEYHNSFPPSQLEKWLEIYSERLIDPVFRGFQTELEAVYEEYNMYNDDRGSRMREFIYEQAFGDHPYARPIIGLPEHLKNPQLSKLIDFYNTWYGPQNMSIILVGNIDAKEAIPMIRDKFERVPRRAEIHREKKPVRQFKGRTEKSAKIFYYPMLALIYNGVPSNDKEEIALDICCELLSNSQKTGILDKLQLDGDIMSVGASQNAMRDAGILMINAIPSFDANQNRWDSHKSVEKIVLSSLRQLQNGEFDEATLEAIKQNMIREYDLQMESNEMKAYILASLFNTGADPSDIVNFKEKVKAVTIDEVKAVAKKYFNDNYLALNIQEAKNLDSKGQKLKKPDYKPIETKKGAKSEYAKWVESIPVNMPEVKYCDFNSIQQKQINTRSKLFYNLNPENDVFTMTLKYGIGTKKMPKLEYAVALMNNAGMLPDIEPLAFKRAMGELNANCTYAVDDNYMYVMMSGYEKDLVKACQLLSKQILFPKLDDKQLQSLIGSAFGSRQMEKSSIGTLESALTSYVLYKDSSDYLQRIPTRDLIDLSITDLTTQFQAATNYECEIYY
;
A
#
# COMPACT_ATOMS: atom_id res chain seq x y z
N MET A 1 -18.28 -25.09 -49.17
CA MET A 1 -18.93 -25.01 -47.87
C MET A 1 -18.12 -25.87 -46.88
N LYS A 2 -17.18 -25.29 -46.16
CA LYS A 2 -16.35 -25.98 -45.16
C LYS A 2 -16.53 -25.24 -43.86
N ILE A 3 -17.21 -25.86 -42.93
CA ILE A 3 -17.41 -25.44 -41.55
C ILE A 3 -16.10 -25.66 -40.83
N LYS A 4 -15.39 -24.60 -40.45
CA LYS A 4 -14.28 -24.64 -39.52
C LYS A 4 -14.85 -24.51 -38.12
N HIS A 5 -14.82 -25.60 -37.40
CA HIS A 5 -15.09 -25.61 -35.98
C HIS A 5 -13.97 -24.83 -35.27
N LEU A 6 -14.32 -23.75 -34.64
CA LEU A 6 -13.46 -23.01 -33.73
C LEU A 6 -13.44 -23.79 -32.41
N LEU A 7 -12.42 -24.62 -32.22
CA LEU A 7 -12.10 -25.26 -30.96
C LEU A 7 -11.59 -24.15 -30.01
N CYS A 8 -12.42 -23.74 -29.07
CA CYS A 8 -11.96 -22.99 -27.89
C CYS A 8 -11.01 -23.87 -27.10
N PHE A 9 -9.71 -23.59 -27.21
CA PHE A 9 -8.71 -24.18 -26.34
C PHE A 9 -8.95 -23.71 -24.89
N ILE A 10 -9.45 -24.59 -24.05
CA ILE A 10 -9.41 -24.43 -22.61
C ILE A 10 -8.01 -24.86 -22.19
N ALA A 11 -7.09 -23.91 -22.09
CA ALA A 11 -5.80 -24.16 -21.44
C ALA A 11 -6.04 -24.09 -19.93
N LEU A 12 -6.28 -25.24 -19.30
CA LEU A 12 -6.26 -25.39 -17.85
C LEU A 12 -4.79 -25.56 -17.47
N CYS A 13 -4.10 -24.48 -17.16
CA CYS A 13 -2.74 -24.54 -16.64
C CYS A 13 -2.81 -24.87 -15.15
N LEU A 14 -2.53 -26.15 -14.79
CA LEU A 14 -2.38 -26.63 -13.43
C LEU A 14 -0.90 -26.49 -13.04
N PHE A 15 -0.60 -25.58 -12.15
CA PHE A 15 0.73 -25.46 -11.55
C PHE A 15 0.73 -26.17 -10.19
N PHE A 16 1.55 -27.21 -10.06
CA PHE A 16 1.75 -27.92 -8.80
C PHE A 16 3.00 -27.37 -8.10
N THR A 17 2.83 -26.88 -6.89
CA THR A 17 3.94 -26.68 -5.95
C THR A 17 4.06 -27.94 -5.07
N PRO A 18 5.25 -28.55 -4.92
CA PRO A 18 5.43 -29.70 -4.05
C PRO A 18 5.47 -29.23 -2.59
N GLY A 19 4.36 -29.37 -1.90
CA GLY A 19 4.27 -29.10 -0.46
C GLY A 19 2.94 -28.47 -0.04
N LYS A 20 1.88 -29.29 0.09
CA LYS A 20 0.47 -28.95 0.37
C LYS A 20 -0.25 -28.25 -0.79
N ALA A 21 -1.42 -28.77 -1.15
CA ALA A 21 -2.23 -28.46 -2.32
C ALA A 21 -2.71 -26.99 -2.42
N GLN A 22 -1.81 -26.07 -2.74
CA GLN A 22 -2.15 -24.74 -3.24
C GLN A 22 -2.18 -24.85 -4.77
N GLN A 23 -3.34 -24.63 -5.37
CA GLN A 23 -3.52 -24.76 -6.80
C GLN A 23 -4.03 -23.45 -7.38
N LEU A 24 -3.28 -22.85 -8.31
CA LEU A 24 -3.72 -21.72 -9.10
C LEU A 24 -4.40 -22.21 -10.38
N SER A 25 -5.66 -21.85 -10.57
CA SER A 25 -6.42 -22.07 -11.79
C SER A 25 -6.64 -20.74 -12.51
N VAL A 26 -6.31 -20.70 -13.81
CA VAL A 26 -6.47 -19.50 -14.64
C VAL A 26 -7.32 -19.86 -15.86
N MET A 27 -8.32 -19.03 -16.16
CA MET A 27 -9.18 -19.23 -17.34
C MET A 27 -9.76 -17.92 -17.84
N THR A 28 -10.22 -17.91 -19.09
CA THR A 28 -10.97 -16.80 -19.68
C THR A 28 -12.40 -17.20 -19.92
N LEU A 29 -13.35 -16.39 -19.51
CA LEU A 29 -14.78 -16.56 -19.77
C LEU A 29 -15.12 -16.20 -21.22
N ARG A 30 -16.32 -16.62 -21.70
CA ARG A 30 -16.77 -16.36 -23.09
C ARG A 30 -16.88 -14.86 -23.40
N ASN A 31 -17.20 -14.06 -22.40
CA ASN A 31 -17.29 -12.60 -22.55
C ASN A 31 -15.91 -11.88 -22.45
N GLY A 32 -14.84 -12.62 -22.19
CA GLY A 32 -13.47 -12.10 -22.18
C GLY A 32 -12.88 -11.83 -20.79
N ALA A 33 -13.65 -11.97 -19.71
CA ALA A 33 -13.14 -11.80 -18.36
C ALA A 33 -12.12 -12.89 -18.02
N THR A 34 -11.02 -12.51 -17.36
CA THR A 34 -10.02 -13.43 -16.84
C THR A 34 -10.39 -13.85 -15.42
N VAL A 35 -10.26 -15.13 -15.11
CA VAL A 35 -10.55 -15.66 -13.77
C VAL A 35 -9.28 -16.26 -13.20
N TYR A 36 -8.95 -15.87 -11.98
CA TYR A 36 -7.91 -16.48 -11.16
C TYR A 36 -8.55 -17.09 -9.92
N ILE A 37 -8.28 -18.36 -9.67
CA ILE A 37 -8.71 -19.06 -8.45
C ILE A 37 -7.46 -19.66 -7.81
N TRP A 38 -7.12 -19.17 -6.61
CA TRP A 38 -6.02 -19.73 -5.81
C TRP A 38 -6.60 -20.47 -4.61
N GLU A 39 -6.60 -21.79 -4.71
CA GLU A 39 -7.12 -22.63 -3.64
C GLU A 39 -6.16 -22.69 -2.47
N ASP A 40 -6.64 -22.33 -1.27
CA ASP A 40 -5.92 -22.47 -0.02
C ASP A 40 -6.89 -22.88 1.10
N LYS A 41 -7.08 -24.20 1.26
CA LYS A 41 -8.01 -24.77 2.25
C LYS A 41 -7.52 -24.66 3.71
N SER A 42 -6.31 -24.12 3.93
CA SER A 42 -5.81 -23.85 5.28
C SER A 42 -6.42 -22.58 5.88
N LYS A 43 -6.97 -21.69 5.03
CA LYS A 43 -7.58 -20.43 5.43
C LYS A 43 -9.05 -20.58 5.78
N PRO A 44 -9.59 -19.76 6.70
CA PRO A 44 -11.00 -19.84 7.08
C PRO A 44 -11.95 -19.15 6.09
N ASP A 45 -11.45 -18.24 5.26
CA ASP A 45 -12.19 -17.33 4.40
C ASP A 45 -11.76 -17.42 2.94
N VAL A 46 -12.49 -16.67 2.11
CA VAL A 46 -12.13 -16.39 0.72
C VAL A 46 -11.97 -14.89 0.59
N PHE A 47 -10.87 -14.44 0.01
CA PHE A 47 -10.69 -13.07 -0.44
C PHE A 47 -11.10 -12.97 -1.91
N GLY A 48 -12.11 -12.14 -2.18
CA GLY A 48 -12.64 -11.90 -3.51
C GLY A 48 -12.31 -10.51 -4.01
N MET A 49 -11.83 -10.40 -5.25
CA MET A 49 -11.47 -9.14 -5.88
C MET A 49 -11.93 -9.11 -7.34
N ILE A 50 -12.47 -7.98 -7.77
CA ILE A 50 -12.65 -7.63 -9.18
C ILE A 50 -11.66 -6.53 -9.50
N ALA A 51 -10.74 -6.78 -10.43
CA ALA A 51 -9.76 -5.78 -10.86
C ALA A 51 -9.95 -5.43 -12.34
N PHE A 52 -9.83 -4.16 -12.65
CA PHE A 52 -9.90 -3.61 -14.00
C PHE A 52 -8.56 -3.03 -14.42
N LYS A 53 -8.14 -3.29 -15.67
CA LYS A 53 -6.98 -2.62 -16.29
C LYS A 53 -7.36 -1.20 -16.70
N VAL A 54 -7.68 -0.37 -15.74
CA VAL A 54 -8.00 1.05 -15.93
C VAL A 54 -7.71 1.82 -14.65
N GLY A 55 -7.10 2.97 -14.79
CA GLY A 55 -6.81 3.87 -13.68
C GLY A 55 -6.75 5.32 -14.15
N SER A 56 -6.16 6.18 -13.34
CA SER A 56 -6.12 7.62 -13.64
C SER A 56 -5.31 7.98 -14.89
N VAL A 57 -4.43 7.10 -15.37
CA VAL A 57 -3.70 7.30 -16.64
C VAL A 57 -4.64 7.30 -17.85
N ASP A 58 -5.75 6.60 -17.73
CA ASP A 58 -6.78 6.46 -18.78
C ASP A 58 -7.83 7.60 -18.72
N ASP A 59 -7.75 8.52 -17.75
CA ASP A 59 -8.62 9.70 -17.68
C ASP A 59 -8.42 10.60 -18.90
N PRO A 60 -9.50 11.08 -19.52
CA PRO A 60 -9.39 12.11 -20.57
C PRO A 60 -8.71 13.38 -20.04
N GLU A 61 -7.93 14.05 -20.87
CA GLU A 61 -7.15 15.23 -20.45
C GLU A 61 -8.02 16.35 -19.86
N GLN A 62 -9.26 16.48 -20.31
CA GLN A 62 -10.22 17.52 -19.85
C GLN A 62 -11.10 17.05 -18.67
N TYR A 63 -10.97 15.79 -18.23
CA TYR A 63 -11.83 15.19 -17.22
C TYR A 63 -11.02 14.26 -16.29
N THR A 64 -9.93 14.76 -15.71
CA THR A 64 -9.11 13.99 -14.76
C THR A 64 -9.87 13.70 -13.47
N GLY A 65 -9.59 12.54 -12.87
CA GLY A 65 -10.25 12.07 -11.66
C GLY A 65 -11.49 11.21 -11.92
N LEU A 66 -11.83 10.92 -13.19
CA LEU A 66 -13.00 10.08 -13.50
C LEU A 66 -12.84 8.65 -13.01
N ALA A 67 -11.64 8.06 -13.12
CA ALA A 67 -11.37 6.70 -12.62
C ALA A 67 -11.64 6.60 -11.13
N HIS A 68 -11.09 7.53 -10.33
CA HIS A 68 -11.27 7.58 -8.89
C HIS A 68 -12.73 7.91 -8.50
N TYR A 69 -13.34 8.83 -9.19
CA TYR A 69 -14.74 9.17 -8.91
C TYR A 69 -15.69 8.03 -9.25
N LEU A 70 -15.43 7.29 -10.35
CA LEU A 70 -16.19 6.10 -10.71
C LEU A 70 -16.09 5.02 -9.62
N GLU A 71 -14.91 4.85 -9.03
CA GLU A 71 -14.71 3.95 -7.88
C GLU A 71 -15.75 4.21 -6.80
N HIS A 72 -15.90 5.48 -6.35
CA HIS A 72 -16.86 5.87 -5.32
C HIS A 72 -18.31 5.56 -5.70
N VAL A 73 -18.73 5.93 -6.91
CA VAL A 73 -20.13 5.78 -7.30
C VAL A 73 -20.50 4.36 -7.69
N MET A 74 -19.54 3.47 -7.91
CA MET A 74 -19.80 2.05 -8.13
C MET A 74 -20.41 1.33 -6.92
N PHE A 75 -20.39 1.92 -5.73
CA PHE A 75 -21.09 1.42 -4.54
C PHE A 75 -22.55 1.81 -4.45
N LYS A 76 -23.08 2.60 -5.40
CA LYS A 76 -24.43 3.22 -5.34
C LYS A 76 -25.53 2.38 -6.00
N GLY A 77 -25.21 1.14 -6.37
CA GLY A 77 -26.17 0.16 -6.86
C GLY A 77 -26.39 0.21 -8.38
N THR A 78 -27.48 -0.42 -8.79
CA THR A 78 -27.82 -0.68 -10.19
C THR A 78 -29.30 -0.36 -10.44
N GLN A 79 -29.81 -0.78 -11.58
CA GLN A 79 -31.26 -0.74 -11.81
C GLN A 79 -32.04 -1.72 -10.91
N THR A 80 -31.39 -2.61 -10.19
CA THR A 80 -31.95 -3.62 -9.29
C THR A 80 -31.45 -3.46 -7.85
N ILE A 81 -30.12 -3.35 -7.64
CA ILE A 81 -29.52 -3.08 -6.32
C ILE A 81 -29.84 -1.62 -5.96
N ASP A 82 -30.31 -1.40 -4.75
CA ASP A 82 -30.68 -0.07 -4.22
C ASP A 82 -31.94 0.55 -4.88
N ALA A 83 -32.55 -0.12 -5.84
CA ALA A 83 -33.71 0.36 -6.59
C ALA A 83 -35.02 -0.14 -5.95
N LEU A 84 -35.80 0.73 -5.35
CA LEU A 84 -37.13 0.43 -4.85
C LEU A 84 -38.21 0.50 -5.96
N ASP A 85 -38.05 1.38 -6.94
CA ASP A 85 -38.93 1.54 -8.08
C ASP A 85 -38.15 2.23 -9.23
N TRP A 86 -37.41 1.43 -10.01
CA TRP A 86 -36.58 1.95 -11.10
C TRP A 86 -37.39 2.66 -12.21
N GLU A 87 -38.60 2.19 -12.48
CA GLU A 87 -39.42 2.79 -13.52
C GLU A 87 -39.82 4.25 -13.21
N LYS A 88 -39.97 4.58 -11.94
CA LYS A 88 -40.20 5.95 -11.49
C LYS A 88 -38.90 6.75 -11.30
N GLU A 89 -37.83 6.11 -10.91
CA GLU A 89 -36.52 6.75 -10.71
C GLU A 89 -35.89 7.16 -12.06
N LYS A 90 -35.89 6.26 -13.05
CA LYS A 90 -35.24 6.43 -14.34
C LYS A 90 -35.49 7.79 -15.03
N PRO A 91 -36.72 8.27 -15.22
CA PRO A 91 -36.94 9.55 -15.87
C PRO A 91 -36.39 10.75 -15.09
N ILE A 92 -36.26 10.64 -13.76
CA ILE A 92 -35.65 11.67 -12.92
C ILE A 92 -34.12 11.60 -13.07
N TYR A 93 -33.53 10.40 -13.08
CA TYR A 93 -32.11 10.18 -13.29
C TYR A 93 -31.64 10.70 -14.65
N GLU A 94 -32.40 10.46 -15.71
CA GLU A 94 -32.14 11.00 -17.07
C GLU A 94 -32.14 12.54 -17.09
N LYS A 95 -33.05 13.19 -16.33
CA LYS A 95 -33.03 14.64 -16.15
C LYS A 95 -31.83 15.13 -15.40
N ILE A 96 -31.36 14.40 -14.37
CA ILE A 96 -30.14 14.73 -13.64
C ILE A 96 -28.95 14.73 -14.58
N ILE A 97 -28.80 13.71 -15.43
CA ILE A 97 -27.71 13.64 -16.42
C ILE A 97 -27.75 14.88 -17.32
N ALA A 98 -28.91 15.18 -17.91
CA ALA A 98 -29.10 16.33 -18.81
C ALA A 98 -28.77 17.67 -18.12
N LYS A 99 -29.12 17.82 -16.82
CA LYS A 99 -28.82 19.03 -16.04
C LYS A 99 -27.33 19.19 -15.76
N TYR A 100 -26.58 18.12 -15.52
CA TYR A 100 -25.12 18.19 -15.44
C TYR A 100 -24.47 18.63 -16.75
N ASP A 101 -24.97 18.16 -17.89
CA ASP A 101 -24.49 18.58 -19.21
C ASP A 101 -24.85 20.05 -19.51
N GLU A 102 -26.06 20.50 -19.15
CA GLU A 102 -26.45 21.91 -19.22
C GLU A 102 -25.55 22.80 -18.37
N ARG A 103 -25.32 22.40 -17.12
CA ARG A 103 -24.41 23.10 -16.18
C ARG A 103 -22.99 23.25 -16.73
N ALA A 104 -22.46 22.18 -17.34
CA ALA A 104 -21.09 22.16 -17.87
C ALA A 104 -20.91 23.15 -19.03
N ALA A 105 -21.95 23.42 -19.81
CA ALA A 105 -21.94 24.38 -20.91
C ALA A 105 -21.99 25.85 -20.46
N LEU A 106 -22.34 26.12 -19.19
CA LEU A 106 -22.45 27.47 -18.67
C LEU A 106 -21.10 28.00 -18.19
N SER A 107 -20.86 29.30 -18.40
CA SER A 107 -19.69 30.01 -17.85
C SER A 107 -20.06 30.93 -16.68
N ASP A 108 -21.30 31.37 -16.59
CA ASP A 108 -21.78 32.25 -15.51
C ASP A 108 -21.97 31.50 -14.21
N PRO A 109 -21.28 31.91 -13.10
CA PRO A 109 -21.40 31.25 -11.81
C PRO A 109 -22.81 31.24 -11.22
N ALA A 110 -23.58 32.30 -11.40
CA ALA A 110 -24.94 32.39 -10.88
C ALA A 110 -25.90 31.46 -11.61
N ALA A 111 -25.76 31.32 -12.94
CA ALA A 111 -26.49 30.36 -13.72
C ALA A 111 -26.13 28.91 -13.35
N ARG A 112 -24.83 28.61 -13.09
CA ARG A 112 -24.39 27.30 -12.59
C ARG A 112 -25.03 26.98 -11.25
N GLU A 113 -25.02 27.93 -10.29
CA GLU A 113 -25.62 27.73 -8.98
C GLU A 113 -27.12 27.46 -9.05
N ALA A 114 -27.82 28.10 -9.99
CA ALA A 114 -29.26 27.83 -10.22
C ALA A 114 -29.48 26.36 -10.66
N ILE A 115 -28.69 25.90 -11.63
CA ILE A 115 -28.76 24.49 -12.08
C ILE A 115 -28.35 23.52 -10.97
N ASP A 116 -27.35 23.85 -10.15
CA ASP A 116 -26.95 23.01 -9.00
C ASP A 116 -28.08 22.81 -8.00
N LYS A 117 -28.92 23.83 -7.76
CA LYS A 117 -30.14 23.71 -6.93
C LYS A 117 -31.19 22.80 -7.58
N GLU A 118 -31.38 22.91 -8.89
CA GLU A 118 -32.31 22.02 -9.64
C GLU A 118 -31.80 20.56 -9.57
N ILE A 119 -30.48 20.31 -9.75
CA ILE A 119 -29.88 18.98 -9.62
C ILE A 119 -30.11 18.44 -8.20
N ASN A 120 -29.92 19.25 -7.18
CA ASN A 120 -30.13 18.83 -5.78
C ASN A 120 -31.62 18.47 -5.53
N ASP A 121 -32.56 19.27 -6.00
CA ASP A 121 -33.98 18.96 -5.84
C ASP A 121 -34.39 17.68 -6.60
N LEU A 122 -33.91 17.48 -7.84
CA LEU A 122 -34.11 16.24 -8.60
C LEU A 122 -33.46 15.02 -7.92
N THR A 123 -32.26 15.17 -7.37
CA THR A 123 -31.57 14.08 -6.63
C THR A 123 -32.34 13.69 -5.36
N ARG A 124 -32.95 14.64 -4.66
CA ARG A 124 -33.80 14.38 -3.51
C ARG A 124 -35.12 13.70 -3.91
N GLU A 125 -35.67 14.02 -5.08
CA GLU A 125 -36.85 13.34 -5.67
C GLU A 125 -36.47 11.88 -6.01
N ALA A 126 -35.35 11.65 -6.72
CA ALA A 126 -34.88 10.31 -7.08
C ALA A 126 -34.62 9.43 -5.85
N ALA A 127 -34.04 10.01 -4.77
CA ALA A 127 -33.72 9.30 -3.54
C ALA A 127 -34.95 8.68 -2.84
N GLN A 128 -36.16 9.12 -3.16
CA GLN A 128 -37.39 8.50 -2.66
C GLN A 128 -37.61 7.09 -3.24
N TYR A 129 -36.92 6.75 -4.30
CA TYR A 129 -37.00 5.46 -4.99
C TYR A 129 -35.73 4.60 -4.76
N ALA A 130 -34.83 5.05 -3.86
CA ALA A 130 -33.61 4.35 -3.48
C ALA A 130 -33.64 3.90 -2.01
N ALA A 131 -33.10 2.69 -1.74
CA ALA A 131 -32.97 2.16 -0.37
C ALA A 131 -31.83 2.83 0.40
N GLY A 132 -30.72 3.11 -0.26
CA GLY A 132 -29.52 3.74 0.26
C GLY A 132 -28.50 2.74 0.85
N ASN A 133 -27.33 2.68 0.23
CA ASN A 133 -26.20 1.82 0.61
C ASN A 133 -26.48 0.30 0.63
N GLU A 134 -27.43 -0.17 -0.17
CA GLU A 134 -27.87 -1.57 -0.14
C GLU A 134 -26.75 -2.54 -0.54
N PHE A 135 -25.85 -2.15 -1.47
CA PHE A 135 -24.72 -2.97 -1.85
C PHE A 135 -23.85 -3.33 -0.62
N SER A 136 -23.45 -2.32 0.17
CA SER A 136 -22.64 -2.53 1.37
C SER A 136 -23.40 -3.36 2.42
N LEU A 137 -24.68 -3.13 2.60
CA LEU A 137 -25.52 -3.90 3.51
C LEU A 137 -25.62 -5.38 3.09
N LEU A 138 -25.72 -5.66 1.79
CA LEU A 138 -25.74 -7.04 1.29
C LEU A 138 -24.40 -7.75 1.56
N VAL A 139 -23.28 -7.05 1.41
CA VAL A 139 -21.95 -7.58 1.74
C VAL A 139 -21.82 -7.84 3.24
N ASP A 140 -22.26 -6.91 4.09
CA ASP A 140 -22.24 -7.07 5.54
C ASP A 140 -23.11 -8.25 6.00
N HIS A 141 -24.34 -8.38 5.45
CA HIS A 141 -25.28 -9.43 5.81
C HIS A 141 -24.80 -10.84 5.43
N MET A 142 -23.95 -10.96 4.41
CA MET A 142 -23.31 -12.25 4.10
C MET A 142 -22.04 -12.52 4.93
N GLY A 143 -21.70 -11.66 5.89
CA GLY A 143 -20.50 -11.78 6.72
C GLY A 143 -19.22 -11.32 6.01
N GLY A 144 -19.36 -10.46 4.99
CA GLY A 144 -18.23 -9.82 4.32
C GLY A 144 -17.46 -8.90 5.25
N GLN A 145 -16.15 -8.90 5.13
CA GLN A 145 -15.25 -8.05 5.92
C GLN A 145 -14.26 -7.33 5.02
N GLY A 146 -13.82 -6.15 5.43
CA GLY A 146 -12.82 -5.39 4.69
C GLY A 146 -13.31 -4.94 3.31
N LEU A 147 -14.62 -4.65 3.16
CA LEU A 147 -15.16 -4.09 1.91
C LEU A 147 -14.45 -2.79 1.59
N ASN A 148 -13.74 -2.77 0.48
CA ASN A 148 -12.97 -1.62 0.05
C ASN A 148 -12.79 -1.60 -1.47
N ALA A 149 -12.23 -0.51 -1.97
CA ALA A 149 -11.78 -0.35 -3.34
C ALA A 149 -10.54 0.53 -3.39
N SER A 150 -9.83 0.51 -4.48
CA SER A 150 -8.72 1.44 -4.71
C SER A 150 -8.55 1.74 -6.19
N THR A 151 -8.18 2.98 -6.48
CA THR A 151 -7.79 3.43 -7.82
C THR A 151 -6.33 3.83 -7.82
N GLY A 152 -5.56 3.14 -8.66
CA GLY A 152 -4.16 3.49 -8.96
C GLY A 152 -4.02 4.26 -10.27
N TYR A 153 -2.78 4.39 -10.72
CA TYR A 153 -2.52 4.93 -12.06
C TYR A 153 -3.04 4.02 -13.16
N ASP A 154 -2.86 2.71 -13.03
CA ASP A 154 -3.05 1.72 -14.08
C ASP A 154 -4.19 0.73 -13.84
N GLN A 155 -4.73 0.69 -12.62
CA GLN A 155 -5.77 -0.28 -12.23
C GLN A 155 -6.77 0.32 -11.23
N THR A 156 -7.97 -0.25 -11.24
CA THR A 156 -9.01 -0.04 -10.21
C THR A 156 -9.50 -1.39 -9.73
N GLU A 157 -9.64 -1.56 -8.43
CA GLU A 157 -9.98 -2.83 -7.81
C GLU A 157 -11.03 -2.68 -6.71
N TYR A 158 -11.90 -3.70 -6.58
CA TYR A 158 -12.98 -3.78 -5.60
C TYR A 158 -12.92 -5.13 -4.92
N HIS A 159 -12.83 -5.16 -3.59
CA HIS A 159 -12.56 -6.39 -2.86
C HIS A 159 -13.19 -6.45 -1.48
N ASN A 160 -13.32 -7.66 -0.97
CA ASN A 160 -13.58 -7.97 0.43
C ASN A 160 -13.29 -9.44 0.72
N SER A 161 -13.12 -9.80 2.01
CA SER A 161 -13.16 -11.18 2.48
C SER A 161 -14.58 -11.61 2.77
N PHE A 162 -14.88 -12.91 2.63
CA PHE A 162 -16.19 -13.48 2.95
C PHE A 162 -16.09 -14.98 3.33
N PRO A 163 -17.06 -15.51 4.09
CA PRO A 163 -17.11 -16.95 4.40
C PRO A 163 -17.31 -17.81 3.14
N PRO A 164 -16.62 -18.94 3.00
CA PRO A 164 -16.71 -19.81 1.81
C PRO A 164 -18.14 -20.20 1.42
N SER A 165 -19.02 -20.38 2.41
CA SER A 165 -20.43 -20.71 2.21
C SER A 165 -21.24 -19.61 1.49
N GLN A 166 -20.72 -18.42 1.39
CA GLN A 166 -21.37 -17.26 0.78
C GLN A 166 -20.92 -17.00 -0.67
N LEU A 167 -20.12 -17.89 -1.25
CA LEU A 167 -19.56 -17.72 -2.59
C LEU A 167 -20.61 -17.38 -3.64
N GLU A 168 -21.74 -18.09 -3.66
CA GLU A 168 -22.81 -17.84 -4.65
C GLU A 168 -23.38 -16.43 -4.52
N LYS A 169 -23.62 -15.96 -3.28
CA LYS A 169 -24.12 -14.58 -3.05
C LYS A 169 -23.09 -13.54 -3.45
N TRP A 170 -21.80 -13.77 -3.12
CA TRP A 170 -20.73 -12.86 -3.52
C TRP A 170 -20.65 -12.73 -5.04
N LEU A 171 -20.65 -13.84 -5.74
CA LEU A 171 -20.63 -13.87 -7.22
C LEU A 171 -21.84 -13.18 -7.83
N GLU A 172 -23.02 -13.36 -7.24
CA GLU A 172 -24.27 -12.72 -7.69
C GLU A 172 -24.20 -11.21 -7.54
N ILE A 173 -23.88 -10.72 -6.33
CA ILE A 173 -23.82 -9.28 -6.01
C ILE A 173 -22.75 -8.57 -6.83
N TYR A 174 -21.56 -9.17 -6.94
CA TYR A 174 -20.44 -8.56 -7.67
C TYR A 174 -20.61 -8.60 -9.19
N SER A 175 -21.29 -9.58 -9.75
CA SER A 175 -21.62 -9.57 -11.17
C SER A 175 -22.75 -8.59 -11.50
N GLU A 176 -23.79 -8.50 -10.66
CA GLU A 176 -24.94 -7.61 -10.88
C GLU A 176 -24.54 -6.14 -10.86
N ARG A 177 -23.61 -5.74 -9.93
CA ARG A 177 -23.11 -4.33 -9.91
C ARG A 177 -22.45 -3.88 -11.21
N LEU A 178 -22.09 -4.82 -12.12
CA LEU A 178 -21.39 -4.56 -13.37
C LEU A 178 -22.30 -4.60 -14.60
N ILE A 179 -23.57 -4.94 -14.45
CA ILE A 179 -24.48 -5.08 -15.58
C ILE A 179 -25.04 -3.72 -15.99
N ASP A 180 -25.82 -3.11 -15.15
CA ASP A 180 -26.49 -1.82 -15.39
C ASP A 180 -26.35 -0.90 -14.17
N PRO A 181 -25.15 -0.38 -13.87
CA PRO A 181 -24.95 0.49 -12.72
C PRO A 181 -25.71 1.80 -12.87
N VAL A 182 -26.24 2.28 -11.76
CA VAL A 182 -26.87 3.60 -11.64
C VAL A 182 -26.05 4.41 -10.66
N PHE A 183 -25.42 5.47 -11.13
CA PHE A 183 -24.52 6.30 -10.31
C PHE A 183 -25.31 7.29 -9.44
N ARG A 184 -26.09 6.71 -8.52
CA ARG A 184 -26.89 7.46 -7.55
C ARG A 184 -26.00 8.27 -6.63
N GLY A 185 -26.53 9.35 -6.09
CA GLY A 185 -25.79 10.17 -5.16
C GLY A 185 -24.51 10.79 -5.74
N PHE A 186 -24.41 10.91 -7.07
CA PHE A 186 -23.28 11.51 -7.76
C PHE A 186 -22.84 12.83 -7.11
N GLN A 187 -23.79 13.71 -6.77
CA GLN A 187 -23.52 14.97 -6.07
C GLN A 187 -22.91 14.75 -4.66
N THR A 188 -23.46 13.83 -3.88
CA THR A 188 -23.02 13.55 -2.51
C THR A 188 -21.61 12.95 -2.50
N GLU A 189 -21.33 12.06 -3.45
CA GLU A 189 -19.98 11.50 -3.58
C GLU A 189 -18.97 12.54 -4.07
N LEU A 190 -19.38 13.50 -4.90
CA LEU A 190 -18.51 14.61 -5.28
C LEU A 190 -18.09 15.44 -4.06
N GLU A 191 -18.99 15.63 -3.10
CA GLU A 191 -18.68 16.31 -1.85
C GLU A 191 -17.64 15.52 -1.03
N ALA A 192 -17.74 14.19 -1.00
CA ALA A 192 -16.74 13.32 -0.36
C ALA A 192 -15.39 13.45 -1.05
N VAL A 193 -15.34 13.39 -2.38
CA VAL A 193 -14.12 13.58 -3.18
C VAL A 193 -13.52 14.97 -2.97
N TYR A 194 -14.34 16.02 -2.77
CA TYR A 194 -13.84 17.36 -2.44
C TYR A 194 -13.13 17.40 -1.08
N GLU A 195 -13.69 16.75 -0.08
CA GLU A 195 -13.05 16.69 1.24
C GLU A 195 -11.76 15.88 1.19
N GLU A 196 -11.75 14.77 0.45
CA GLU A 196 -10.56 13.97 0.22
C GLU A 196 -9.48 14.75 -0.53
N TYR A 197 -9.84 15.48 -1.58
CA TYR A 197 -8.93 16.40 -2.27
C TYR A 197 -8.35 17.44 -1.30
N ASN A 198 -9.19 18.06 -0.47
CA ASN A 198 -8.74 19.04 0.50
C ASN A 198 -7.78 18.42 1.53
N MET A 199 -8.06 17.19 1.97
CA MET A 199 -7.20 16.42 2.87
C MET A 199 -5.83 16.16 2.24
N TYR A 200 -5.76 15.67 0.99
CA TYR A 200 -4.50 15.46 0.27
C TYR A 200 -3.75 16.77 -0.01
N ASN A 201 -4.47 17.83 -0.30
CA ASN A 201 -3.86 19.14 -0.52
C ASN A 201 -3.28 19.76 0.78
N ASP A 202 -3.82 19.43 1.94
CA ASP A 202 -3.30 19.83 3.25
C ASP A 202 -2.18 18.89 3.75
N ASP A 203 -2.06 17.66 3.19
CA ASP A 203 -1.02 16.69 3.54
C ASP A 203 0.28 16.93 2.78
N ARG A 204 1.38 17.14 3.51
CA ARG A 204 2.69 17.43 2.93
C ARG A 204 3.31 16.26 2.19
N GLY A 205 3.01 15.03 2.63
CA GLY A 205 3.49 13.82 1.97
C GLY A 205 2.84 13.64 0.60
N SER A 206 1.54 13.86 0.52
CA SER A 206 0.78 13.84 -0.74
C SER A 206 1.26 14.92 -1.71
N ARG A 207 1.45 16.16 -1.23
CA ARG A 207 2.00 17.27 -2.03
C ARG A 207 3.41 16.99 -2.54
N MET A 208 4.25 16.37 -1.72
CA MET A 208 5.59 15.97 -2.11
C MET A 208 5.54 14.89 -3.21
N ARG A 209 4.69 13.88 -3.06
CA ARG A 209 4.50 12.83 -4.07
C ARG A 209 4.01 13.41 -5.39
N GLU A 210 2.99 14.27 -5.37
CA GLU A 210 2.52 14.97 -6.56
C GLU A 210 3.65 15.75 -7.25
N PHE A 211 4.43 16.52 -6.49
CA PHE A 211 5.58 17.25 -7.04
C PHE A 211 6.62 16.33 -7.67
N ILE A 212 6.94 15.21 -7.03
CA ILE A 212 7.88 14.22 -7.58
C ILE A 212 7.36 13.69 -8.93
N TYR A 213 6.11 13.24 -8.99
CA TYR A 213 5.52 12.65 -10.19
C TYR A 213 5.35 13.70 -11.31
N GLU A 214 4.90 14.91 -10.99
CA GLU A 214 4.82 16.03 -11.95
C GLU A 214 6.19 16.30 -12.60
N GLN A 215 7.25 16.37 -11.79
CA GLN A 215 8.58 16.66 -12.29
C GLN A 215 9.21 15.44 -13.00
N ALA A 216 8.92 14.23 -12.59
CA ALA A 216 9.46 13.01 -13.20
C ALA A 216 8.82 12.71 -14.56
N PHE A 217 7.51 12.81 -14.66
CA PHE A 217 6.75 12.37 -15.84
C PHE A 217 6.36 13.49 -16.81
N GLY A 218 6.30 14.75 -16.36
CA GLY A 218 6.02 15.92 -17.22
C GLY A 218 4.66 15.84 -17.90
N ASP A 219 4.62 15.69 -19.23
CA ASP A 219 3.36 15.65 -19.99
C ASP A 219 2.69 14.25 -20.01
N HIS A 220 3.35 13.23 -19.45
CA HIS A 220 2.75 11.91 -19.34
C HIS A 220 1.61 11.91 -18.30
N PRO A 221 0.51 11.17 -18.50
CA PRO A 221 -0.59 11.11 -17.53
C PRO A 221 -0.20 10.73 -16.10
N TYR A 222 0.89 10.00 -15.90
CA TYR A 222 1.43 9.72 -14.55
C TYR A 222 1.84 10.97 -13.76
N ALA A 223 2.00 12.11 -14.40
CA ALA A 223 2.26 13.39 -13.74
C ALA A 223 1.01 13.99 -13.05
N ARG A 224 -0.18 13.49 -13.38
CA ARG A 224 -1.45 14.01 -12.86
C ARG A 224 -1.82 13.31 -11.55
N PRO A 225 -2.43 14.01 -10.57
CA PRO A 225 -2.93 13.36 -9.37
C PRO A 225 -4.08 12.39 -9.70
N ILE A 226 -4.10 11.25 -9.02
CA ILE A 226 -5.14 10.21 -9.21
C ILE A 226 -6.53 10.76 -8.92
N ILE A 227 -6.66 11.59 -7.88
CA ILE A 227 -7.93 12.22 -7.51
C ILE A 227 -8.45 13.23 -8.55
N GLY A 228 -7.59 13.64 -9.47
CA GLY A 228 -7.92 14.62 -10.51
C GLY A 228 -7.53 16.06 -10.15
N LEU A 229 -7.62 16.93 -11.16
CA LEU A 229 -7.33 18.35 -11.03
C LEU A 229 -8.56 19.11 -10.49
N PRO A 230 -8.37 20.13 -9.63
CA PRO A 230 -9.47 20.85 -8.99
C PRO A 230 -10.42 21.54 -9.99
N GLU A 231 -9.92 22.02 -11.13
CA GLU A 231 -10.73 22.60 -12.19
C GLU A 231 -11.68 21.59 -12.85
N HIS A 232 -11.26 20.34 -12.97
CA HIS A 232 -12.11 19.26 -13.52
C HIS A 232 -13.13 18.78 -12.49
N LEU A 233 -12.72 18.63 -11.22
CA LEU A 233 -13.62 18.28 -10.13
C LEU A 233 -14.73 19.33 -9.92
N LYS A 234 -14.46 20.63 -10.15
CA LYS A 234 -15.47 21.71 -10.10
C LYS A 234 -16.49 21.66 -11.24
N ASN A 235 -16.24 20.89 -12.29
CA ASN A 235 -17.10 20.79 -13.45
C ASN A 235 -17.45 19.33 -13.77
N PRO A 236 -18.07 18.60 -12.83
CA PRO A 236 -18.40 17.19 -13.01
C PRO A 236 -19.46 17.02 -14.10
N GLN A 237 -19.32 15.97 -14.90
CA GLN A 237 -20.29 15.57 -15.91
C GLN A 237 -20.62 14.09 -15.74
N LEU A 238 -21.86 13.80 -15.37
CA LEU A 238 -22.31 12.43 -15.17
C LEU A 238 -22.31 11.63 -16.48
N SER A 239 -22.62 12.28 -17.61
CA SER A 239 -22.52 11.67 -18.94
C SER A 239 -21.10 11.19 -19.27
N LYS A 240 -20.07 11.96 -18.90
CA LYS A 240 -18.66 11.59 -19.10
C LYS A 240 -18.22 10.44 -18.23
N LEU A 241 -18.73 10.35 -17.02
CA LEU A 241 -18.49 9.20 -16.15
C LEU A 241 -19.16 7.93 -16.70
N ILE A 242 -20.38 8.04 -17.24
CA ILE A 242 -21.08 6.95 -17.92
C ILE A 242 -20.28 6.51 -19.17
N ASP A 243 -19.78 7.46 -19.98
CA ASP A 243 -18.93 7.17 -21.13
C ASP A 243 -17.65 6.43 -20.73
N PHE A 244 -17.01 6.88 -19.63
CA PHE A 244 -15.80 6.25 -19.07
C PHE A 244 -16.08 4.82 -18.62
N TYR A 245 -17.15 4.60 -17.86
CA TYR A 245 -17.59 3.26 -17.48
C TYR A 245 -17.84 2.37 -18.70
N ASN A 246 -18.60 2.83 -19.68
CA ASN A 246 -18.91 2.07 -20.88
C ASN A 246 -17.68 1.74 -21.72
N THR A 247 -16.65 2.57 -21.67
CA THR A 247 -15.38 2.35 -22.38
C THR A 247 -14.53 1.31 -21.69
N TRP A 248 -14.35 1.42 -20.37
CA TRP A 248 -13.29 0.73 -19.63
C TRP A 248 -13.76 -0.47 -18.80
N TYR A 249 -15.02 -0.49 -18.33
CA TYR A 249 -15.54 -1.51 -17.41
C TYR A 249 -16.20 -2.68 -18.16
N GLY A 250 -15.56 -3.14 -19.22
CA GLY A 250 -15.94 -4.34 -19.95
C GLY A 250 -15.26 -5.60 -19.41
N PRO A 251 -15.91 -6.79 -19.56
CA PRO A 251 -15.33 -8.06 -19.11
C PRO A 251 -13.95 -8.33 -19.70
N GLN A 252 -13.70 -7.92 -20.94
CA GLN A 252 -12.38 -8.09 -21.59
C GLN A 252 -11.25 -7.27 -20.97
N ASN A 253 -11.57 -6.33 -20.09
CA ASN A 253 -10.64 -5.49 -19.34
C ASN A 253 -10.66 -5.80 -17.82
N MET A 254 -11.27 -6.93 -17.43
CA MET A 254 -11.58 -7.28 -16.05
C MET A 254 -10.98 -8.63 -15.66
N SER A 255 -10.54 -8.75 -14.44
CA SER A 255 -10.25 -10.03 -13.80
C SER A 255 -11.13 -10.26 -12.57
N ILE A 256 -11.49 -11.53 -12.36
CA ILE A 256 -12.17 -12.05 -11.17
C ILE A 256 -11.15 -12.89 -10.43
N ILE A 257 -10.82 -12.50 -9.22
CA ILE A 257 -9.76 -13.11 -8.42
C ILE A 257 -10.38 -13.63 -7.12
N LEU A 258 -10.21 -14.94 -6.88
CA LEU A 258 -10.69 -15.61 -5.68
C LEU A 258 -9.52 -16.37 -5.06
N VAL A 259 -9.21 -16.06 -3.80
CA VAL A 259 -8.09 -16.65 -3.06
C VAL A 259 -8.56 -17.16 -1.71
N GLY A 260 -8.26 -18.39 -1.35
CA GLY A 260 -8.54 -18.94 -0.03
C GLY A 260 -9.29 -20.26 -0.04
N ASN A 261 -10.17 -20.45 0.93
CA ASN A 261 -10.91 -21.69 1.13
C ASN A 261 -12.01 -21.88 0.08
N ILE A 262 -11.62 -22.21 -1.12
CA ILE A 262 -12.48 -22.37 -2.29
C ILE A 262 -12.09 -23.66 -3.03
N ASP A 263 -13.05 -24.27 -3.74
CA ASP A 263 -12.82 -25.36 -4.67
C ASP A 263 -13.10 -24.87 -6.10
N ALA A 264 -12.07 -24.85 -6.94
CA ALA A 264 -12.19 -24.35 -8.31
C ALA A 264 -13.20 -25.14 -9.16
N LYS A 265 -13.36 -26.43 -8.92
CA LYS A 265 -14.31 -27.27 -9.67
C LYS A 265 -15.75 -26.88 -9.38
N GLU A 266 -16.04 -26.50 -8.14
CA GLU A 266 -17.36 -26.02 -7.73
C GLU A 266 -17.58 -24.57 -8.11
N ALA A 267 -16.55 -23.71 -7.97
CA ALA A 267 -16.64 -22.29 -8.23
C ALA A 267 -16.77 -21.93 -9.71
N ILE A 268 -16.04 -22.61 -10.61
CA ILE A 268 -16.01 -22.28 -12.05
C ILE A 268 -17.39 -22.28 -12.69
N PRO A 269 -18.27 -23.29 -12.48
CA PRO A 269 -19.64 -23.26 -13.04
C PRO A 269 -20.45 -22.05 -12.54
N MET A 270 -20.35 -21.71 -11.24
CA MET A 270 -21.04 -20.57 -10.64
C MET A 270 -20.52 -19.24 -11.20
N ILE A 271 -19.19 -19.09 -11.33
CA ILE A 271 -18.58 -17.91 -11.93
C ILE A 271 -19.07 -17.70 -13.35
N ARG A 272 -19.12 -18.76 -14.16
CA ARG A 272 -19.67 -18.68 -15.54
C ARG A 272 -21.12 -18.24 -15.55
N ASP A 273 -21.96 -18.86 -14.72
CA ASP A 273 -23.38 -18.54 -14.62
C ASP A 273 -23.60 -17.06 -14.30
N LYS A 274 -22.83 -16.52 -13.34
CA LYS A 274 -23.01 -15.14 -12.88
C LYS A 274 -22.32 -14.10 -13.75
N PHE A 275 -21.05 -14.29 -14.08
CA PHE A 275 -20.24 -13.27 -14.76
C PHE A 275 -20.34 -13.30 -16.29
N GLU A 276 -20.73 -14.39 -16.95
CA GLU A 276 -20.97 -14.38 -18.40
C GLU A 276 -22.19 -13.56 -18.80
N ARG A 277 -23.04 -13.15 -17.83
CA ARG A 277 -24.14 -12.19 -18.02
C ARG A 277 -23.64 -10.75 -18.27
N VAL A 278 -22.45 -10.42 -17.73
CA VAL A 278 -21.87 -9.06 -17.89
C VAL A 278 -21.60 -8.81 -19.37
N PRO A 279 -22.20 -7.75 -19.97
CA PRO A 279 -22.13 -7.53 -21.40
C PRO A 279 -20.73 -7.12 -21.85
N ARG A 280 -20.30 -7.65 -23.00
CA ARG A 280 -19.05 -7.17 -23.62
C ARG A 280 -19.18 -5.70 -24.01
N ARG A 281 -18.08 -4.97 -23.86
CA ARG A 281 -17.94 -3.59 -24.34
C ARG A 281 -17.11 -3.56 -25.63
N ALA A 282 -16.92 -2.36 -26.19
CA ALA A 282 -16.03 -2.18 -27.35
C ALA A 282 -14.58 -2.58 -27.01
N GLU A 283 -13.80 -2.92 -28.03
CA GLU A 283 -12.37 -3.16 -27.83
C GLU A 283 -11.67 -1.88 -27.40
N ILE A 284 -10.76 -2.03 -26.42
CA ILE A 284 -10.03 -0.91 -25.83
C ILE A 284 -8.71 -0.72 -26.60
N HIS A 285 -8.52 0.47 -27.12
CA HIS A 285 -7.27 0.88 -27.76
C HIS A 285 -6.58 1.95 -26.92
N ARG A 286 -5.42 1.61 -26.34
CA ARG A 286 -4.58 2.56 -25.60
C ARG A 286 -3.50 3.11 -26.49
N GLU A 287 -3.43 4.43 -26.57
CA GLU A 287 -2.29 5.11 -27.18
C GLU A 287 -1.12 5.16 -26.19
N LYS A 288 0.04 4.70 -26.63
CA LYS A 288 1.27 4.88 -25.83
C LYS A 288 1.64 6.36 -25.81
N LYS A 289 1.70 6.94 -24.64
CA LYS A 289 2.16 8.31 -24.43
C LYS A 289 3.70 8.33 -24.33
N PRO A 290 4.38 9.37 -24.85
CA PRO A 290 5.82 9.47 -24.71
C PRO A 290 6.20 9.71 -23.25
N VAL A 291 7.21 8.99 -22.79
CA VAL A 291 7.78 9.10 -21.45
C VAL A 291 8.94 10.07 -21.46
N ARG A 292 8.98 11.01 -20.54
CA ARG A 292 10.07 11.96 -20.39
C ARG A 292 11.41 11.25 -20.17
N GLN A 293 12.42 11.61 -20.94
CA GLN A 293 13.78 11.12 -20.77
C GLN A 293 14.66 12.24 -20.22
N PHE A 294 15.37 11.97 -19.14
CA PHE A 294 16.33 12.94 -18.59
C PHE A 294 17.56 13.04 -19.47
N LYS A 295 18.09 14.25 -19.62
CA LYS A 295 19.33 14.55 -20.39
C LYS A 295 20.24 15.40 -19.53
N GLY A 296 21.30 14.78 -19.03
CA GLY A 296 22.18 15.39 -18.04
C GLY A 296 21.46 15.58 -16.68
N ARG A 297 22.15 16.18 -15.74
CA ARG A 297 21.59 16.56 -14.45
C ARG A 297 20.65 17.76 -14.61
N THR A 298 19.41 17.59 -14.19
CA THR A 298 18.43 18.69 -14.07
C THR A 298 18.08 18.89 -12.60
N GLU A 299 17.73 20.12 -12.21
CA GLU A 299 17.43 20.45 -10.83
C GLU A 299 16.10 21.20 -10.71
N LYS A 300 15.31 20.83 -9.71
CA LYS A 300 14.09 21.53 -9.32
C LYS A 300 14.04 21.65 -7.81
N SER A 301 13.36 22.67 -7.32
CA SER A 301 13.20 22.90 -5.88
C SER A 301 11.78 23.29 -5.54
N ALA A 302 11.31 22.82 -4.38
CA ALA A 302 10.02 23.22 -3.84
C ALA A 302 10.08 23.30 -2.32
N LYS A 303 9.33 24.24 -1.73
CA LYS A 303 9.13 24.36 -0.28
C LYS A 303 7.83 23.68 0.09
N ILE A 304 7.90 22.41 0.50
CA ILE A 304 6.71 21.59 0.66
C ILE A 304 6.71 20.83 1.99
N PHE A 305 7.88 20.40 2.48
CA PHE A 305 7.95 19.42 3.54
C PHE A 305 8.34 20.04 4.90
N TYR A 306 8.38 19.22 5.94
CA TYR A 306 8.71 19.64 7.30
C TYR A 306 10.21 19.86 7.52
N TYR A 307 11.03 19.20 6.70
CA TYR A 307 12.49 19.24 6.72
C TYR A 307 13.04 19.13 5.30
N PRO A 308 14.31 19.47 5.07
CA PRO A 308 14.92 19.32 3.77
C PRO A 308 15.07 17.85 3.38
N MET A 309 14.84 17.55 2.11
CA MET A 309 15.06 16.22 1.54
C MET A 309 15.57 16.35 0.12
N LEU A 310 16.52 15.51 -0.25
CA LEU A 310 16.99 15.33 -1.62
C LEU A 310 16.31 14.08 -2.21
N ALA A 311 15.71 14.21 -3.39
CA ALA A 311 15.31 13.04 -4.19
C ALA A 311 16.07 13.06 -5.52
N LEU A 312 16.79 11.98 -5.83
CA LEU A 312 17.41 11.74 -7.13
C LEU A 312 16.53 10.77 -7.89
N ILE A 313 16.03 11.22 -9.05
CA ILE A 313 15.10 10.44 -9.90
C ILE A 313 15.80 10.08 -11.21
N TYR A 314 15.78 8.81 -11.55
CA TYR A 314 16.28 8.26 -12.81
C TYR A 314 15.12 7.64 -13.59
N ASN A 315 15.26 7.57 -14.92
CA ASN A 315 14.32 6.79 -15.70
C ASN A 315 14.53 5.30 -15.38
N GLY A 316 13.47 4.59 -15.03
CA GLY A 316 13.42 3.16 -14.79
C GLY A 316 12.80 2.40 -15.97
N VAL A 317 12.32 1.20 -15.70
CA VAL A 317 11.67 0.32 -16.69
C VAL A 317 10.17 0.22 -16.39
N PRO A 318 9.34 -0.09 -17.41
CA PRO A 318 7.96 -0.46 -17.15
C PRO A 318 7.89 -1.80 -16.42
N SER A 319 6.76 -2.07 -15.78
CA SER A 319 6.48 -3.37 -15.14
C SER A 319 6.59 -4.51 -16.15
N ASN A 320 7.03 -5.65 -15.66
CA ASN A 320 7.26 -6.86 -16.45
C ASN A 320 8.39 -6.73 -17.50
N ASP A 321 9.29 -5.73 -17.35
CA ASP A 321 10.52 -5.67 -18.13
C ASP A 321 11.51 -6.72 -17.62
N LYS A 322 12.32 -7.27 -18.54
CA LYS A 322 13.32 -8.28 -18.20
C LYS A 322 14.41 -7.81 -17.22
N GLU A 323 14.65 -6.50 -17.13
CA GLU A 323 15.64 -5.89 -16.22
C GLU A 323 15.05 -5.47 -14.88
N GLU A 324 13.72 -5.59 -14.68
CA GLU A 324 13.01 -5.14 -13.47
C GLU A 324 13.59 -5.76 -12.20
N ILE A 325 13.71 -7.08 -12.14
CA ILE A 325 14.23 -7.80 -10.95
C ILE A 325 15.69 -7.42 -10.65
N ALA A 326 16.52 -7.26 -11.67
CA ALA A 326 17.90 -6.84 -11.48
C ALA A 326 17.99 -5.40 -10.93
N LEU A 327 17.05 -4.52 -11.31
CA LEU A 327 16.95 -3.16 -10.79
C LEU A 327 16.41 -3.15 -9.35
N ASP A 328 15.46 -4.01 -9.02
CA ASP A 328 15.02 -4.19 -7.63
C ASP A 328 16.19 -4.61 -6.73
N ILE A 329 16.98 -5.57 -7.19
CA ILE A 329 18.20 -5.98 -6.48
C ILE A 329 19.21 -4.83 -6.37
N CYS A 330 19.35 -3.97 -7.38
CA CYS A 330 20.17 -2.77 -7.28
C CYS A 330 19.67 -1.83 -6.18
N CYS A 331 18.36 -1.62 -6.09
CA CYS A 331 17.76 -0.79 -5.03
C CYS A 331 17.99 -1.39 -3.65
N GLU A 332 17.82 -2.71 -3.49
CA GLU A 332 18.09 -3.44 -2.26
C GLU A 332 19.58 -3.41 -1.86
N LEU A 333 20.51 -3.49 -2.83
CA LEU A 333 21.94 -3.31 -2.58
C LEU A 333 22.30 -1.89 -2.14
N LEU A 334 21.52 -0.91 -2.56
CA LEU A 334 21.68 0.49 -2.12
C LEU A 334 21.10 0.71 -0.73
N SER A 335 19.87 0.28 -0.49
CA SER A 335 19.19 0.43 0.80
C SER A 335 18.10 -0.62 0.95
N ASN A 336 18.09 -1.31 2.08
CA ASN A 336 17.15 -2.39 2.35
C ASN A 336 16.60 -2.39 3.78
N SER A 337 15.60 -3.22 4.03
CA SER A 337 14.93 -3.33 5.34
C SER A 337 15.88 -3.74 6.48
N GLN A 338 16.95 -4.49 6.18
CA GLN A 338 17.96 -4.93 7.14
C GLN A 338 19.05 -3.87 7.42
N LYS A 339 19.05 -2.76 6.69
CA LYS A 339 20.07 -1.70 6.78
C LYS A 339 21.49 -2.20 6.49
N THR A 340 21.64 -3.01 5.46
CA THR A 340 22.94 -3.58 5.03
C THR A 340 23.43 -3.00 3.71
N GLY A 341 22.63 -2.15 3.05
CA GLY A 341 22.94 -1.54 1.77
C GLY A 341 24.08 -0.52 1.83
N ILE A 342 24.59 -0.17 0.65
CA ILE A 342 25.70 0.79 0.50
C ILE A 342 25.34 2.16 1.07
N LEU A 343 24.09 2.62 0.81
CA LEU A 343 23.60 3.89 1.35
C LEU A 343 23.22 3.80 2.82
N ASP A 344 22.78 2.62 3.29
CA ASP A 344 22.42 2.41 4.69
C ASP A 344 23.62 2.63 5.62
N LYS A 345 24.84 2.35 5.14
CA LYS A 345 26.07 2.67 5.86
C LYS A 345 26.17 4.15 6.20
N LEU A 346 25.77 5.03 5.30
CA LEU A 346 25.79 6.49 5.54
C LEU A 346 24.85 6.88 6.68
N GLN A 347 23.72 6.20 6.80
CA GLN A 347 22.79 6.39 7.93
C GLN A 347 23.36 5.83 9.23
N LEU A 348 24.00 4.66 9.19
CA LEU A 348 24.63 4.05 10.35
C LEU A 348 25.84 4.87 10.84
N ASP A 349 26.59 5.48 9.94
CA ASP A 349 27.74 6.35 10.26
C ASP A 349 27.29 7.78 10.70
N GLY A 350 25.99 8.10 10.59
CA GLY A 350 25.44 9.41 10.96
C GLY A 350 25.68 10.52 9.93
N ASP A 351 26.16 10.19 8.73
CA ASP A 351 26.44 11.16 7.66
C ASP A 351 25.14 11.65 6.99
N ILE A 352 24.08 10.86 7.01
CA ILE A 352 22.74 11.15 6.53
C ILE A 352 21.73 10.66 7.58
N MET A 353 20.67 11.44 7.85
CA MET A 353 19.65 11.06 8.85
C MET A 353 18.82 9.86 8.39
N SER A 354 18.43 9.84 7.14
CA SER A 354 17.68 8.73 6.53
C SER A 354 17.94 8.66 5.04
N VAL A 355 17.96 7.45 4.50
CA VAL A 355 18.11 7.22 3.07
C VAL A 355 17.32 5.98 2.66
N GLY A 356 16.82 5.99 1.44
CA GLY A 356 16.16 4.86 0.82
C GLY A 356 16.36 4.89 -0.70
N ALA A 357 16.38 3.73 -1.31
CA ALA A 357 16.37 3.53 -2.75
C ALA A 357 15.16 2.66 -3.12
N SER A 358 14.48 3.00 -4.21
CA SER A 358 13.31 2.25 -4.65
C SER A 358 13.15 2.33 -6.17
N GLN A 359 12.57 1.27 -6.73
CA GLN A 359 12.01 1.26 -8.07
C GLN A 359 10.51 1.40 -7.97
N ASN A 360 9.93 2.17 -8.87
CA ASN A 360 8.49 2.20 -9.09
C ASN A 360 8.23 1.95 -10.58
N ALA A 361 8.01 0.67 -10.90
CA ALA A 361 7.65 0.22 -12.23
C ALA A 361 6.13 0.25 -12.38
N MET A 362 5.65 0.96 -13.39
CA MET A 362 4.24 1.05 -13.76
C MET A 362 4.05 0.49 -15.16
N ARG A 363 2.82 0.30 -15.62
CA ARG A 363 2.52 -0.34 -16.91
C ARG A 363 3.27 0.27 -18.11
N ASP A 364 3.32 1.59 -18.20
CA ASP A 364 3.87 2.29 -19.38
C ASP A 364 5.31 2.79 -19.16
N ALA A 365 5.73 3.00 -17.91
CA ALA A 365 7.04 3.54 -17.55
C ALA A 365 7.39 3.26 -16.09
N GLY A 366 8.66 3.42 -15.73
CA GLY A 366 9.09 3.39 -14.34
C GLY A 366 10.08 4.49 -14.00
N ILE A 367 10.29 4.68 -12.71
CA ILE A 367 11.33 5.54 -12.16
C ILE A 367 12.12 4.80 -11.08
N LEU A 368 13.40 5.13 -10.99
CA LEU A 368 14.24 4.78 -9.85
C LEU A 368 14.41 6.03 -8.99
N MET A 369 14.26 5.90 -7.72
CA MET A 369 14.25 7.02 -6.79
C MET A 369 15.19 6.76 -5.61
N ILE A 370 16.05 7.71 -5.31
CA ILE A 370 16.86 7.74 -4.10
C ILE A 370 16.44 8.94 -3.30
N ASN A 371 15.89 8.71 -2.11
CA ASN A 371 15.49 9.74 -1.17
C ASN A 371 16.51 9.80 -0.05
N ALA A 372 16.98 11.01 0.28
CA ALA A 372 17.93 11.22 1.36
C ALA A 372 17.54 12.46 2.19
N ILE A 373 17.47 12.28 3.50
CA ILE A 373 17.25 13.36 4.46
C ILE A 373 18.63 13.75 5.01
N PRO A 374 19.07 15.00 4.84
CA PRO A 374 20.33 15.48 5.38
C PRO A 374 20.45 15.27 6.88
N SER A 375 21.66 15.16 7.41
CA SER A 375 21.89 15.19 8.86
C SER A 375 21.62 16.58 9.42
N PHE A 376 21.13 16.61 10.67
CA PHE A 376 20.88 17.84 11.41
C PHE A 376 21.94 18.02 12.50
N ASP A 377 22.74 19.09 12.38
CA ASP A 377 23.67 19.47 13.42
C ASP A 377 22.95 20.28 14.51
N ALA A 378 22.66 19.61 15.63
CA ALA A 378 21.97 20.22 16.76
C ALA A 378 22.76 21.38 17.40
N ASN A 379 24.10 21.34 17.35
CA ASN A 379 24.96 22.40 17.92
C ASN A 379 24.93 23.68 17.08
N GLN A 380 24.83 23.52 15.76
CA GLN A 380 24.75 24.64 14.82
C GLN A 380 23.31 24.99 14.44
N ASN A 381 22.35 24.18 14.88
CA ASN A 381 20.92 24.28 14.55
C ASN A 381 20.68 24.43 13.04
N ARG A 382 21.32 23.55 12.26
CA ARG A 382 21.21 23.57 10.80
C ARG A 382 21.28 22.17 10.19
N TRP A 383 20.65 22.04 9.02
CA TRP A 383 20.73 20.87 8.16
C TRP A 383 21.95 20.94 7.25
N ASP A 384 22.50 19.80 6.89
CA ASP A 384 23.50 19.70 5.83
C ASP A 384 22.91 20.11 4.48
N SER A 385 23.79 20.55 3.57
CA SER A 385 23.32 21.03 2.26
C SER A 385 22.94 19.86 1.33
N HIS A 386 21.91 20.05 0.51
CA HIS A 386 21.54 19.10 -0.53
C HIS A 386 22.73 18.72 -1.43
N LYS A 387 23.63 19.67 -1.75
CA LYS A 387 24.83 19.42 -2.57
C LYS A 387 25.81 18.46 -1.89
N SER A 388 25.97 18.58 -0.57
CA SER A 388 26.82 17.66 0.20
C SER A 388 26.26 16.25 0.16
N VAL A 389 24.94 16.11 0.43
CA VAL A 389 24.22 14.84 0.41
C VAL A 389 24.25 14.21 -1.00
N GLU A 390 23.98 15.01 -2.04
CA GLU A 390 24.04 14.53 -3.43
C GLU A 390 25.42 13.94 -3.77
N LYS A 391 26.50 14.65 -3.38
CA LYS A 391 27.86 14.16 -3.63
C LYS A 391 28.14 12.82 -2.96
N ILE A 392 27.68 12.63 -1.73
CA ILE A 392 27.88 11.38 -0.98
C ILE A 392 27.06 10.26 -1.62
N VAL A 393 25.79 10.50 -1.95
CA VAL A 393 24.91 9.54 -2.62
C VAL A 393 25.48 9.12 -3.98
N LEU A 394 25.92 10.07 -4.82
CA LEU A 394 26.53 9.76 -6.12
C LEU A 394 27.82 8.96 -5.96
N SER A 395 28.59 9.16 -4.90
CA SER A 395 29.77 8.33 -4.62
C SER A 395 29.39 6.88 -4.31
N SER A 396 28.31 6.69 -3.55
CA SER A 396 27.78 5.35 -3.23
C SER A 396 27.21 4.64 -4.47
N LEU A 397 26.57 5.38 -5.38
CA LEU A 397 26.12 4.81 -6.67
C LEU A 397 27.28 4.31 -7.53
N ARG A 398 28.42 5.01 -7.50
CA ARG A 398 29.63 4.54 -8.22
C ARG A 398 30.17 3.25 -7.62
N GLN A 399 30.08 3.04 -6.32
CA GLN A 399 30.43 1.77 -5.69
C GLN A 399 29.59 0.62 -6.24
N LEU A 400 28.26 0.82 -6.32
CA LEU A 400 27.36 -0.16 -6.94
C LEU A 400 27.73 -0.44 -8.40
N GLN A 401 27.94 0.61 -9.21
CA GLN A 401 28.31 0.50 -10.64
C GLN A 401 29.63 -0.24 -10.85
N ASN A 402 30.59 -0.07 -9.93
CA ASN A 402 31.88 -0.75 -9.97
C ASN A 402 31.82 -2.18 -9.45
N GLY A 403 30.71 -2.57 -8.79
CA GLY A 403 30.57 -3.86 -8.14
C GLY A 403 31.40 -3.94 -6.83
N GLU A 404 31.49 -2.83 -6.11
CA GLU A 404 32.19 -2.77 -4.82
C GLU A 404 31.31 -3.33 -3.69
N PHE A 405 30.81 -4.54 -3.90
CA PHE A 405 30.07 -5.37 -2.93
C PHE A 405 30.47 -6.83 -3.16
N ASP A 406 30.43 -7.65 -2.13
CA ASP A 406 30.80 -9.05 -2.24
C ASP A 406 29.60 -9.94 -2.63
N GLU A 407 29.90 -11.14 -3.09
CA GLU A 407 28.91 -12.13 -3.51
C GLU A 407 28.00 -12.53 -2.33
N ALA A 408 28.56 -12.60 -1.09
CA ALA A 408 27.80 -12.94 0.09
C ALA A 408 26.70 -11.89 0.40
N THR A 409 27.00 -10.60 0.20
CA THR A 409 26.01 -9.51 0.32
C THR A 409 24.89 -9.66 -0.73
N LEU A 410 25.22 -9.94 -1.98
CA LEU A 410 24.23 -10.16 -3.03
C LEU A 410 23.33 -11.36 -2.70
N GLU A 411 23.92 -12.49 -2.31
CA GLU A 411 23.14 -13.68 -1.96
C GLU A 411 22.26 -13.46 -0.71
N ALA A 412 22.73 -12.73 0.30
CA ALA A 412 21.92 -12.38 1.46
C ALA A 412 20.69 -11.52 1.07
N ILE A 413 20.86 -10.56 0.15
CA ILE A 413 19.77 -9.74 -0.37
C ILE A 413 18.76 -10.59 -1.14
N LYS A 414 19.21 -11.45 -2.05
CA LYS A 414 18.33 -12.37 -2.78
C LYS A 414 17.52 -13.25 -1.85
N GLN A 415 18.16 -13.82 -0.82
CA GLN A 415 17.48 -14.65 0.16
C GLN A 415 16.46 -13.86 0.99
N ASN A 416 16.77 -12.58 1.32
CA ASN A 416 15.83 -11.71 1.99
C ASN A 416 14.60 -11.41 1.12
N MET A 417 14.79 -11.07 -0.16
CA MET A 417 13.68 -10.86 -1.11
C MET A 417 12.80 -12.10 -1.24
N ILE A 418 13.41 -13.30 -1.31
CA ILE A 418 12.68 -14.57 -1.38
C ILE A 418 11.88 -14.81 -0.08
N ARG A 419 12.46 -14.54 1.08
CA ARG A 419 11.77 -14.67 2.37
C ARG A 419 10.61 -13.70 2.50
N GLU A 420 10.78 -12.44 2.11
CA GLU A 420 9.71 -11.44 2.12
C GLU A 420 8.56 -11.86 1.18
N TYR A 421 8.90 -12.41 0.02
CA TYR A 421 7.91 -12.98 -0.89
C TYR A 421 7.17 -14.17 -0.25
N ASP A 422 7.86 -15.08 0.46
CA ASP A 422 7.23 -16.19 1.18
C ASP A 422 6.24 -15.70 2.24
N LEU A 423 6.59 -14.65 2.99
CA LEU A 423 5.71 -14.03 3.97
C LEU A 423 4.48 -13.36 3.32
N GLN A 424 4.65 -12.69 2.20
CA GLN A 424 3.52 -12.12 1.45
C GLN A 424 2.56 -13.22 0.97
N MET A 425 3.10 -14.38 0.56
CA MET A 425 2.33 -15.53 0.12
C MET A 425 1.55 -16.24 1.24
N GLU A 426 1.71 -15.85 2.49
CA GLU A 426 0.84 -16.31 3.58
C GLU A 426 -0.52 -15.61 3.60
N SER A 427 -0.65 -14.41 2.99
CA SER A 427 -1.87 -13.61 2.97
C SER A 427 -2.71 -13.85 1.72
N ASN A 428 -4.01 -14.14 1.89
CA ASN A 428 -4.96 -14.23 0.78
C ASN A 428 -5.07 -12.90 0.03
N GLU A 429 -5.08 -11.79 0.76
CA GLU A 429 -5.14 -10.45 0.22
C GLU A 429 -3.91 -10.14 -0.65
N MET A 430 -2.70 -10.40 -0.15
CA MET A 430 -1.46 -10.16 -0.90
C MET A 430 -1.38 -11.03 -2.17
N LYS A 431 -1.80 -12.31 -2.09
CA LYS A 431 -1.93 -13.18 -3.27
C LYS A 431 -2.86 -12.55 -4.31
N ALA A 432 -4.00 -11.98 -3.88
CA ALA A 432 -4.94 -11.34 -4.79
C ALA A 432 -4.36 -10.08 -5.44
N TYR A 433 -3.64 -9.23 -4.70
CA TYR A 433 -2.96 -8.06 -5.26
C TYR A 433 -1.86 -8.43 -6.27
N ILE A 434 -1.10 -9.49 -6.00
CA ILE A 434 -0.09 -10.01 -6.95
C ILE A 434 -0.78 -10.46 -8.24
N LEU A 435 -1.89 -11.21 -8.14
CA LEU A 435 -2.67 -11.64 -9.32
C LEU A 435 -3.26 -10.47 -10.10
N ALA A 436 -3.76 -9.43 -9.41
CA ALA A 436 -4.25 -8.21 -10.03
C ALA A 436 -3.13 -7.47 -10.78
N SER A 437 -1.94 -7.37 -10.18
CA SER A 437 -0.76 -6.78 -10.82
C SER A 437 -0.33 -7.55 -12.08
N LEU A 438 -0.28 -8.87 -12.01
CA LEU A 438 0.01 -9.71 -13.19
C LEU A 438 -1.03 -9.51 -14.30
N PHE A 439 -2.30 -9.48 -13.93
CA PHE A 439 -3.38 -9.20 -14.88
C PHE A 439 -3.18 -7.83 -15.52
N ASN A 440 -2.93 -6.79 -14.73
CA ASN A 440 -2.78 -5.40 -15.21
C ASN A 440 -1.60 -5.26 -16.18
N THR A 441 -0.45 -5.83 -15.86
CA THR A 441 0.77 -5.78 -16.69
C THR A 441 0.76 -6.74 -17.87
N GLY A 442 -0.14 -7.73 -17.87
CA GLY A 442 -0.17 -8.81 -18.86
C GLY A 442 0.96 -9.82 -18.68
N ALA A 443 1.53 -9.91 -17.48
CA ALA A 443 2.54 -10.90 -17.14
C ALA A 443 1.98 -12.31 -17.13
N ASP A 444 2.84 -13.31 -17.34
CA ASP A 444 2.45 -14.71 -17.32
C ASP A 444 2.20 -15.15 -15.86
N PRO A 445 1.07 -15.83 -15.55
CA PRO A 445 0.82 -16.35 -14.21
C PRO A 445 1.91 -17.26 -13.67
N SER A 446 2.72 -17.92 -14.53
CA SER A 446 3.89 -18.69 -14.11
C SER A 446 4.98 -17.84 -13.44
N ASP A 447 4.95 -16.52 -13.62
CA ASP A 447 5.91 -15.60 -12.99
C ASP A 447 5.82 -15.61 -11.48
N ILE A 448 4.64 -15.90 -10.91
CA ILE A 448 4.48 -16.11 -9.47
C ILE A 448 5.35 -17.29 -8.99
N VAL A 449 5.27 -18.42 -9.68
CA VAL A 449 6.03 -19.62 -9.31
C VAL A 449 7.53 -19.44 -9.59
N ASN A 450 7.85 -18.73 -10.66
CA ASN A 450 9.22 -18.53 -11.13
C ASN A 450 9.93 -17.35 -10.46
N PHE A 451 9.25 -16.52 -9.66
CA PHE A 451 9.84 -15.33 -9.04
C PHE A 451 11.13 -15.65 -8.29
N LYS A 452 11.09 -16.66 -7.43
CA LYS A 452 12.25 -17.07 -6.63
C LYS A 452 13.44 -17.49 -7.50
N GLU A 453 13.17 -18.23 -8.57
CA GLU A 453 14.22 -18.68 -9.50
C GLU A 453 14.77 -17.51 -10.32
N LYS A 454 13.93 -16.57 -10.73
CA LYS A 454 14.35 -15.32 -11.38
C LYS A 454 15.27 -14.49 -10.47
N VAL A 455 14.92 -14.32 -9.20
CA VAL A 455 15.76 -13.62 -8.21
C VAL A 455 17.10 -14.33 -8.01
N LYS A 456 17.10 -15.66 -7.84
CA LYS A 456 18.34 -16.45 -7.69
C LYS A 456 19.26 -16.36 -8.92
N ALA A 457 18.70 -16.28 -10.12
CA ALA A 457 19.44 -16.27 -11.37
C ALA A 457 20.23 -14.98 -11.62
N VAL A 458 19.87 -13.85 -10.99
CA VAL A 458 20.54 -12.57 -11.21
C VAL A 458 22.00 -12.64 -10.77
N THR A 459 22.90 -12.22 -11.64
CA THR A 459 24.36 -12.26 -11.44
C THR A 459 24.92 -10.89 -11.05
N ILE A 460 26.13 -10.86 -10.48
CA ILE A 460 26.88 -9.60 -10.20
C ILE A 460 27.06 -8.79 -11.48
N ASP A 461 27.35 -9.44 -12.61
CA ASP A 461 27.57 -8.74 -13.88
C ASP A 461 26.30 -8.10 -14.41
N GLU A 462 25.13 -8.73 -14.25
CA GLU A 462 23.83 -8.12 -14.57
C GLU A 462 23.55 -6.92 -13.68
N VAL A 463 23.74 -7.04 -12.37
CA VAL A 463 23.59 -5.92 -11.41
C VAL A 463 24.48 -4.74 -11.83
N LYS A 464 25.76 -4.98 -12.15
CA LYS A 464 26.69 -3.93 -12.61
C LYS A 464 26.24 -3.32 -13.93
N ALA A 465 25.75 -4.14 -14.86
CA ALA A 465 25.30 -3.67 -16.18
C ALA A 465 24.08 -2.75 -16.04
N VAL A 466 23.04 -3.16 -15.27
CA VAL A 466 21.84 -2.34 -15.07
C VAL A 466 22.16 -1.10 -14.22
N ALA A 467 23.01 -1.23 -13.18
CA ALA A 467 23.44 -0.08 -12.38
C ALA A 467 24.12 1.00 -13.24
N LYS A 468 25.03 0.62 -14.14
CA LYS A 468 25.68 1.56 -15.09
C LYS A 468 24.70 2.16 -16.09
N LYS A 469 23.75 1.36 -16.56
CA LYS A 469 22.77 1.78 -17.56
C LYS A 469 21.78 2.80 -17.00
N TYR A 470 21.28 2.60 -15.79
CA TYR A 470 20.17 3.37 -15.24
C TYR A 470 20.59 4.45 -14.25
N PHE A 471 21.54 4.22 -13.35
CA PHE A 471 22.05 5.22 -12.43
C PHE A 471 23.20 6.05 -13.05
N ASN A 472 22.93 6.60 -14.22
CA ASN A 472 23.93 7.37 -15.02
C ASN A 472 23.83 8.89 -14.71
N ASP A 473 24.54 9.72 -15.49
CA ASP A 473 24.55 11.17 -15.31
C ASP A 473 23.26 11.89 -15.81
N ASN A 474 22.26 11.14 -16.30
CA ASN A 474 20.97 11.67 -16.74
C ASN A 474 19.94 11.47 -15.64
N TYR A 475 19.76 12.46 -14.77
CA TYR A 475 18.83 12.39 -13.65
C TYR A 475 18.25 13.74 -13.29
N LEU A 476 17.16 13.69 -12.53
CA LEU A 476 16.50 14.83 -11.95
C LEU A 476 16.81 14.88 -10.45
N ALA A 477 17.43 15.98 -9.99
CA ALA A 477 17.64 16.28 -8.58
C ALA A 477 16.50 17.16 -8.07
N LEU A 478 15.72 16.69 -7.11
CA LEU A 478 14.66 17.45 -6.46
C LEU A 478 15.13 17.88 -5.07
N ASN A 479 15.30 19.18 -4.89
CA ASN A 479 15.64 19.79 -3.61
C ASN A 479 14.35 20.20 -2.90
N ILE A 480 13.83 19.32 -2.09
CA ILE A 480 12.67 19.59 -1.25
C ILE A 480 13.14 20.34 -0.02
N GLN A 481 12.54 21.49 0.23
CA GLN A 481 12.93 22.40 1.30
C GLN A 481 11.85 22.45 2.39
N GLU A 482 12.28 22.77 3.60
CA GLU A 482 11.38 23.06 4.70
C GLU A 482 10.44 24.23 4.35
N ALA A 483 9.16 24.03 4.64
CA ALA A 483 8.13 25.06 4.55
C ALA A 483 7.50 25.26 5.93
N LYS A 484 7.53 26.47 6.45
CA LYS A 484 6.80 26.82 7.70
C LYS A 484 5.29 26.68 7.51
N ASN A 485 4.79 27.15 6.37
CA ASN A 485 3.40 26.99 5.95
C ASN A 485 3.39 26.37 4.56
N LEU A 486 2.43 25.47 4.31
CA LEU A 486 2.13 25.07 2.94
C LEU A 486 1.51 26.27 2.23
N ASP A 487 2.17 26.74 1.16
CA ASP A 487 1.48 27.59 0.21
C ASP A 487 0.34 26.73 -0.39
N SER A 488 -0.89 27.07 -0.04
CA SER A 488 -2.09 26.45 -0.62
C SER A 488 -2.18 26.87 -2.10
N LYS A 489 -1.33 26.29 -2.95
CA LYS A 489 -1.39 26.49 -4.40
C LYS A 489 -2.71 26.01 -5.00
N GLY A 490 -3.47 25.20 -4.25
CA GLY A 490 -4.80 24.78 -4.60
C GLY A 490 -5.83 25.62 -3.87
N GLN A 491 -6.79 26.15 -4.59
CA GLN A 491 -8.01 26.64 -3.95
C GLN A 491 -8.68 25.45 -3.27
N LYS A 492 -8.95 25.55 -1.97
CA LYS A 492 -9.77 24.55 -1.30
C LYS A 492 -11.10 24.41 -2.04
N LEU A 493 -11.48 23.19 -2.31
CA LEU A 493 -12.78 22.89 -2.89
C LEU A 493 -13.81 23.13 -1.80
N LYS A 494 -14.80 23.98 -2.09
CA LYS A 494 -15.90 24.28 -1.16
C LYS A 494 -17.12 23.50 -1.58
N LYS A 495 -17.72 22.81 -0.62
CA LYS A 495 -19.03 22.22 -0.79
C LYS A 495 -20.06 23.29 -1.11
N PRO A 496 -20.92 23.11 -2.09
CA PRO A 496 -22.12 23.90 -2.23
C PRO A 496 -23.04 23.72 -1.02
N ASP A 497 -23.86 24.72 -0.73
CA ASP A 497 -24.86 24.63 0.33
C ASP A 497 -26.12 23.92 -0.20
N TYR A 498 -26.11 22.58 -0.12
CA TYR A 498 -27.19 21.73 -0.61
C TYR A 498 -28.08 21.24 0.51
N LYS A 499 -29.36 21.04 0.18
CA LYS A 499 -30.29 20.36 1.08
C LYS A 499 -29.89 18.89 1.24
N PRO A 500 -29.95 18.31 2.43
CA PRO A 500 -29.64 16.90 2.65
C PRO A 500 -30.47 15.98 1.77
N ILE A 501 -29.82 14.92 1.27
CA ILE A 501 -30.47 13.85 0.52
C ILE A 501 -30.84 12.74 1.49
N GLU A 502 -32.13 12.44 1.61
CA GLU A 502 -32.64 11.40 2.49
C GLU A 502 -33.15 10.22 1.64
N THR A 503 -32.58 9.05 1.84
CA THR A 503 -33.04 7.78 1.26
C THR A 503 -34.00 7.09 2.23
N LYS A 504 -34.72 6.07 1.77
CA LYS A 504 -35.62 5.27 2.62
C LYS A 504 -34.84 4.24 3.43
N LYS A 505 -34.16 4.70 4.49
CA LYS A 505 -33.38 3.85 5.38
C LYS A 505 -34.17 2.63 5.88
N GLY A 506 -33.59 1.45 5.71
CA GLY A 506 -34.18 0.17 6.12
C GLY A 506 -35.18 -0.42 5.12
N ALA A 507 -35.49 0.27 4.01
CA ALA A 507 -36.18 -0.36 2.89
C ALA A 507 -35.23 -1.29 2.14
N LYS A 508 -35.77 -2.32 1.50
CA LYS A 508 -35.01 -3.27 0.69
C LYS A 508 -35.63 -3.38 -0.69
N SER A 509 -34.79 -3.38 -1.70
CA SER A 509 -35.21 -3.72 -3.07
C SER A 509 -35.71 -5.18 -3.15
N GLU A 510 -36.44 -5.50 -4.19
CA GLU A 510 -36.86 -6.89 -4.45
C GLU A 510 -35.62 -7.77 -4.74
N TYR A 511 -34.57 -7.19 -5.35
CA TYR A 511 -33.32 -7.88 -5.58
C TYR A 511 -32.63 -8.25 -4.26
N ALA A 512 -32.53 -7.33 -3.32
CA ALA A 512 -31.92 -7.61 -2.02
C ALA A 512 -32.67 -8.70 -1.24
N LYS A 513 -34.00 -8.67 -1.22
CA LYS A 513 -34.83 -9.73 -0.62
C LYS A 513 -34.56 -11.08 -1.26
N TRP A 514 -34.42 -11.11 -2.58
CA TRP A 514 -34.11 -12.33 -3.32
C TRP A 514 -32.71 -12.84 -2.98
N VAL A 515 -31.67 -12.02 -3.04
CA VAL A 515 -30.30 -12.41 -2.68
C VAL A 515 -30.23 -12.95 -1.24
N GLU A 516 -30.89 -12.31 -0.30
CA GLU A 516 -30.96 -12.79 1.09
C GLU A 516 -31.61 -14.17 1.19
N SER A 517 -32.57 -14.49 0.30
CA SER A 517 -33.26 -15.78 0.27
C SER A 517 -32.45 -16.92 -0.36
N ILE A 518 -31.33 -16.65 -1.04
CA ILE A 518 -30.43 -17.69 -1.59
C ILE A 518 -29.98 -18.60 -0.44
N PRO A 519 -30.22 -19.91 -0.54
CA PRO A 519 -29.86 -20.85 0.53
C PRO A 519 -28.35 -20.88 0.78
N VAL A 520 -27.97 -20.95 2.02
CA VAL A 520 -26.56 -21.05 2.45
C VAL A 520 -26.39 -22.25 3.35
N ASN A 521 -25.50 -23.14 2.98
CA ASN A 521 -25.06 -24.21 3.87
C ASN A 521 -24.10 -23.62 4.91
N MET A 522 -24.63 -23.30 6.10
CA MET A 522 -23.80 -22.81 7.19
C MET A 522 -22.86 -23.91 7.65
N PRO A 523 -21.54 -23.67 7.63
CA PRO A 523 -20.58 -24.64 8.16
C PRO A 523 -20.76 -24.76 9.68
N GLU A 524 -20.35 -25.91 10.22
CA GLU A 524 -20.24 -26.03 11.67
C GLU A 524 -19.30 -25.00 12.23
N VAL A 525 -19.74 -24.26 13.26
CA VAL A 525 -18.94 -23.22 13.89
C VAL A 525 -17.75 -23.87 14.61
N LYS A 526 -16.54 -23.62 14.11
CA LYS A 526 -15.30 -24.02 14.78
C LYS A 526 -14.79 -22.88 15.65
N TYR A 527 -14.81 -23.10 16.94
CA TYR A 527 -14.22 -22.15 17.88
C TYR A 527 -12.69 -22.33 17.92
N CYS A 528 -11.99 -21.24 18.17
CA CYS A 528 -10.55 -21.29 18.37
C CYS A 528 -10.25 -22.13 19.63
N ASP A 529 -9.46 -23.19 19.44
CA ASP A 529 -8.98 -24.00 20.58
C ASP A 529 -7.68 -23.40 21.12
N PHE A 530 -7.81 -22.59 22.14
CA PHE A 530 -6.65 -22.01 22.83
C PHE A 530 -5.76 -23.06 23.52
N ASN A 531 -6.26 -24.29 23.74
CA ASN A 531 -5.44 -25.39 24.28
C ASN A 531 -4.46 -25.95 23.24
N SER A 532 -4.66 -25.66 21.98
CA SER A 532 -3.70 -26.03 20.90
C SER A 532 -2.40 -25.27 20.99
N ILE A 533 -2.38 -24.07 21.63
CA ILE A 533 -1.17 -23.26 21.81
C ILE A 533 -0.25 -23.96 22.82
N GLN A 534 0.89 -24.40 22.34
CA GLN A 534 1.91 -25.00 23.22
C GLN A 534 2.54 -23.93 24.10
N GLN A 535 2.77 -24.27 25.38
CA GLN A 535 3.40 -23.35 26.31
C GLN A 535 4.41 -24.08 27.20
N LYS A 536 5.52 -23.38 27.52
CA LYS A 536 6.58 -23.92 28.35
C LYS A 536 7.19 -22.85 29.23
N GLN A 537 7.31 -23.13 30.55
CA GLN A 537 8.09 -22.27 31.43
C GLN A 537 9.60 -22.49 31.14
N ILE A 538 10.31 -21.43 30.75
CA ILE A 538 11.75 -21.49 30.46
C ILE A 538 12.56 -21.28 31.75
N ASN A 539 12.16 -20.27 32.53
CA ASN A 539 12.74 -19.95 33.85
C ASN A 539 11.68 -19.20 34.68
N THR A 540 12.03 -18.72 35.85
CA THR A 540 11.09 -18.05 36.77
C THR A 540 10.45 -16.79 36.21
N ARG A 541 11.05 -16.15 35.18
CA ARG A 541 10.59 -14.89 34.59
C ARG A 541 10.23 -15.00 33.12
N SER A 542 10.52 -16.15 32.47
CA SER A 542 10.31 -16.28 31.03
C SER A 542 9.41 -17.46 30.66
N LYS A 543 8.37 -17.19 29.92
CA LYS A 543 7.40 -18.18 29.42
C LYS A 543 7.40 -18.20 27.90
N LEU A 544 7.47 -19.37 27.30
CA LEU A 544 7.41 -19.58 25.87
C LEU A 544 6.00 -20.03 25.46
N PHE A 545 5.45 -19.38 24.45
CA PHE A 545 4.27 -19.79 23.69
C PHE A 545 4.73 -20.09 22.26
N TYR A 546 4.38 -21.26 21.73
CA TYR A 546 4.86 -21.64 20.42
C TYR A 546 3.84 -22.44 19.63
N ASN A 547 3.91 -22.29 18.30
CA ASN A 547 3.14 -23.07 17.36
C ASN A 547 3.95 -23.26 16.05
N LEU A 548 3.65 -24.32 15.31
CA LEU A 548 4.28 -24.54 14.00
C LEU A 548 3.68 -23.58 12.97
N ASN A 549 4.54 -23.01 12.11
CA ASN A 549 4.10 -22.36 10.89
C ASN A 549 3.71 -23.45 9.87
N PRO A 550 2.43 -23.58 9.47
CA PRO A 550 2.01 -24.61 8.52
C PRO A 550 2.28 -24.24 7.05
N GLU A 551 2.65 -23.00 6.76
CA GLU A 551 2.74 -22.45 5.40
C GLU A 551 4.12 -22.66 4.78
N ASN A 552 5.18 -22.40 5.55
CA ASN A 552 6.57 -22.43 5.09
C ASN A 552 7.55 -22.62 6.27
N ASP A 553 8.85 -22.59 5.98
CA ASP A 553 9.91 -22.73 6.96
C ASP A 553 10.37 -21.40 7.58
N VAL A 554 9.58 -20.33 7.47
CA VAL A 554 9.88 -19.03 8.09
C VAL A 554 9.34 -19.02 9.51
N PHE A 555 10.19 -18.70 10.47
CA PHE A 555 9.78 -18.45 11.84
C PHE A 555 9.65 -16.96 12.14
N THR A 556 8.77 -16.64 13.06
CA THR A 556 8.72 -15.35 13.74
C THR A 556 8.85 -15.58 15.23
N MET A 557 9.66 -14.75 15.89
CA MET A 557 9.86 -14.81 17.33
C MET A 557 9.80 -13.40 17.95
N THR A 558 8.98 -13.25 18.99
CA THR A 558 8.84 -11.99 19.73
C THR A 558 9.14 -12.24 21.22
N LEU A 559 10.12 -11.53 21.75
CA LEU A 559 10.35 -11.44 23.18
C LEU A 559 9.68 -10.16 23.67
N LYS A 560 8.67 -10.29 24.53
CA LYS A 560 7.87 -9.19 25.08
C LYS A 560 8.16 -9.05 26.56
N TYR A 561 8.84 -7.97 26.92
CA TYR A 561 9.21 -7.65 28.32
C TYR A 561 8.15 -6.75 28.98
N GLY A 562 7.76 -7.03 30.22
CA GLY A 562 6.73 -6.31 30.97
C GLY A 562 7.17 -4.93 31.46
N ILE A 563 7.77 -4.12 30.62
CA ILE A 563 8.28 -2.78 30.93
C ILE A 563 8.26 -1.91 29.67
N GLY A 564 7.79 -0.67 29.79
CA GLY A 564 7.71 0.29 28.70
C GLY A 564 8.07 1.72 29.10
N THR A 565 7.83 2.65 28.20
CA THR A 565 8.23 4.06 28.34
C THR A 565 7.54 4.78 29.48
N LYS A 566 6.33 4.38 29.89
CA LYS A 566 5.63 4.95 31.07
C LYS A 566 6.45 4.85 32.35
N LYS A 567 7.16 3.76 32.51
CA LYS A 567 7.98 3.51 33.73
C LYS A 567 9.44 3.87 33.51
N MET A 568 9.93 3.73 32.26
CA MET A 568 11.31 3.99 31.89
C MET A 568 11.37 4.88 30.63
N PRO A 569 11.16 6.21 30.73
CA PRO A 569 11.05 7.09 29.54
C PRO A 569 12.30 7.10 28.64
N LYS A 570 13.50 6.84 29.19
CA LYS A 570 14.73 6.73 28.42
C LYS A 570 14.82 5.47 27.57
N LEU A 571 13.95 4.48 27.82
CA LEU A 571 13.93 3.22 27.11
C LEU A 571 13.58 3.42 25.62
N GLU A 572 12.79 4.44 25.27
CA GLU A 572 12.53 4.86 23.89
C GLU A 572 13.84 5.06 23.10
N TYR A 573 14.78 5.81 23.67
CA TYR A 573 16.06 6.14 23.04
C TYR A 573 17.03 4.96 23.10
N ALA A 574 17.02 4.20 24.19
CA ALA A 574 17.84 3.01 24.33
C ALA A 574 17.48 1.94 23.28
N VAL A 575 16.18 1.70 23.08
CA VAL A 575 15.65 0.76 22.09
C VAL A 575 15.92 1.23 20.67
N ALA A 576 15.75 2.54 20.40
CA ALA A 576 16.06 3.11 19.10
C ALA A 576 17.56 2.92 18.73
N LEU A 577 18.48 3.10 19.68
CA LEU A 577 19.90 2.83 19.46
C LEU A 577 20.19 1.34 19.25
N MET A 578 19.49 0.43 19.93
CA MET A 578 19.68 -1.01 19.77
C MET A 578 19.42 -1.49 18.33
N ASN A 579 18.52 -0.84 17.60
CA ASN A 579 18.27 -1.14 16.18
C ASN A 579 19.50 -0.89 15.29
N ASN A 580 20.45 -0.08 15.76
CA ASN A 580 21.69 0.25 15.06
C ASN A 580 22.94 -0.16 15.87
N ALA A 581 22.78 -1.04 16.85
CA ALA A 581 23.90 -1.50 17.69
C ALA A 581 24.75 -2.54 16.99
N GLY A 582 26.06 -2.43 17.20
CA GLY A 582 27.00 -3.53 17.00
C GLY A 582 27.05 -4.46 18.22
N MET A 583 28.15 -5.17 18.37
CA MET A 583 28.38 -6.10 19.49
C MET A 583 29.82 -5.99 19.99
N LEU A 584 29.97 -5.86 21.29
CA LEU A 584 31.30 -5.87 21.90
C LEU A 584 32.00 -7.25 21.74
N PRO A 585 33.36 -7.31 21.66
CA PRO A 585 34.24 -6.13 21.77
C PRO A 585 34.37 -5.33 20.47
N ASP A 586 34.28 -5.95 19.26
CA ASP A 586 34.78 -5.33 18.03
C ASP A 586 33.86 -5.48 16.81
N ILE A 587 32.62 -5.92 16.99
CA ILE A 587 31.66 -6.07 15.86
C ILE A 587 30.89 -4.76 15.67
N GLU A 588 31.17 -4.09 14.56
CA GLU A 588 30.47 -2.86 14.15
C GLU A 588 29.00 -3.13 13.75
N PRO A 589 28.12 -2.13 13.80
CA PRO A 589 26.70 -2.28 13.48
C PRO A 589 26.44 -2.96 12.13
N LEU A 590 27.11 -2.50 11.07
CA LEU A 590 26.95 -3.08 9.73
C LEU A 590 27.42 -4.54 9.67
N ALA A 591 28.51 -4.88 10.35
CA ALA A 591 29.00 -6.25 10.41
C ALA A 591 28.03 -7.18 11.16
N PHE A 592 27.41 -6.71 12.25
CA PHE A 592 26.38 -7.45 12.96
C PHE A 592 25.15 -7.70 12.05
N LYS A 593 24.66 -6.66 11.35
CA LYS A 593 23.52 -6.76 10.43
C LYS A 593 23.80 -7.73 9.29
N ARG A 594 25.00 -7.69 8.71
CA ARG A 594 25.44 -8.65 7.68
C ARG A 594 25.49 -10.07 8.21
N ALA A 595 26.04 -10.29 9.42
CA ALA A 595 26.06 -11.61 10.03
C ALA A 595 24.64 -12.17 10.30
N MET A 596 23.68 -11.32 10.67
CA MET A 596 22.27 -11.71 10.74
C MET A 596 21.70 -12.03 9.34
N GLY A 597 22.02 -11.22 8.34
CA GLY A 597 21.61 -11.45 6.95
C GLY A 597 22.15 -12.75 6.35
N GLU A 598 23.40 -13.12 6.64
CA GLU A 598 24.00 -14.42 6.26
C GLU A 598 23.27 -15.61 6.90
N LEU A 599 22.64 -15.41 8.06
CA LEU A 599 21.76 -16.38 8.72
C LEU A 599 20.30 -16.27 8.23
N ASN A 600 20.06 -15.52 7.17
CA ASN A 600 18.71 -15.25 6.66
C ASN A 600 17.74 -14.77 7.76
N ALA A 601 18.26 -14.07 8.75
CA ALA A 601 17.51 -13.57 9.89
C ALA A 601 17.54 -12.04 9.96
N ASN A 602 16.50 -11.49 10.56
CA ASN A 602 16.37 -10.07 10.81
C ASN A 602 15.91 -9.88 12.26
N CYS A 603 16.40 -8.84 12.93
CA CYS A 603 15.94 -8.49 14.26
C CYS A 603 15.61 -7.00 14.37
N THR A 604 14.57 -6.70 15.14
CA THR A 604 14.08 -5.33 15.38
C THR A 604 13.72 -5.18 16.85
N TYR A 605 14.04 -4.03 17.42
CA TYR A 605 13.68 -3.64 18.77
C TYR A 605 12.59 -2.58 18.72
N ALA A 606 11.59 -2.71 19.59
CA ALA A 606 10.50 -1.73 19.72
C ALA A 606 10.13 -1.55 21.19
N VAL A 607 9.48 -0.45 21.52
CA VAL A 607 8.93 -0.19 22.84
C VAL A 607 7.65 0.63 22.71
N ASP A 608 6.65 0.27 23.50
CA ASP A 608 5.45 1.06 23.72
C ASP A 608 5.39 1.55 25.17
N ASP A 609 4.24 2.06 25.57
CA ASP A 609 3.99 2.56 26.92
C ASP A 609 4.28 1.52 28.02
N ASN A 610 3.97 0.26 27.75
CA ASN A 610 3.89 -0.80 28.75
C ASN A 610 4.90 -1.92 28.52
N TYR A 611 5.37 -2.13 27.27
CA TYR A 611 6.17 -3.27 26.89
C TYR A 611 7.35 -2.89 26.01
N MET A 612 8.45 -3.62 26.19
CA MET A 612 9.58 -3.63 25.27
C MET A 612 9.56 -4.94 24.48
N TYR A 613 9.83 -4.84 23.18
CA TYR A 613 9.82 -5.97 22.26
C TYR A 613 11.19 -6.17 21.61
N VAL A 614 11.59 -7.44 21.49
CA VAL A 614 12.66 -7.85 20.58
C VAL A 614 12.06 -8.86 19.62
N MET A 615 12.00 -8.49 18.36
CA MET A 615 11.37 -9.28 17.30
C MET A 615 12.44 -9.83 16.37
N MET A 616 12.32 -11.10 16.00
CA MET A 616 13.22 -11.75 15.05
C MET A 616 12.39 -12.60 14.08
N SER A 617 12.78 -12.61 12.82
CA SER A 617 12.27 -13.53 11.82
C SER A 617 13.40 -14.12 11.00
N GLY A 618 13.21 -15.31 10.44
CA GLY A 618 14.21 -16.00 9.65
C GLY A 618 13.79 -17.40 9.26
N TYR A 619 14.68 -18.18 8.66
CA TYR A 619 14.39 -19.58 8.36
C TYR A 619 14.75 -20.50 9.54
N GLU A 620 13.90 -21.50 9.81
CA GLU A 620 14.04 -22.49 10.88
C GLU A 620 15.43 -23.13 10.98
N LYS A 621 16.04 -23.43 9.84
CA LYS A 621 17.38 -24.04 9.76
C LYS A 621 18.48 -23.22 10.43
N ASP A 622 18.31 -21.89 10.51
CA ASP A 622 19.30 -20.95 11.02
C ASP A 622 18.92 -20.39 12.42
N LEU A 623 17.74 -20.75 12.95
CA LEU A 623 17.17 -20.24 14.21
C LEU A 623 18.17 -20.26 15.37
N VAL A 624 18.83 -21.39 15.62
CA VAL A 624 19.73 -21.52 16.78
C VAL A 624 20.91 -20.57 16.70
N LYS A 625 21.50 -20.42 15.51
CA LYS A 625 22.64 -19.51 15.29
C LYS A 625 22.21 -18.05 15.42
N ALA A 626 21.04 -17.71 14.83
CA ALA A 626 20.46 -16.37 14.92
C ALA A 626 20.15 -15.99 16.38
N CYS A 627 19.55 -16.89 17.16
CA CYS A 627 19.31 -16.70 18.60
C CYS A 627 20.63 -16.50 19.39
N GLN A 628 21.68 -17.24 19.07
CA GLN A 628 22.98 -17.09 19.71
C GLN A 628 23.60 -15.72 19.41
N LEU A 629 23.51 -15.24 18.17
CA LEU A 629 24.04 -13.95 17.77
C LEU A 629 23.24 -12.81 18.42
N LEU A 630 21.89 -12.88 18.36
CA LEU A 630 20.99 -11.93 19.01
C LEU A 630 21.23 -11.85 20.53
N SER A 631 21.36 -13.00 21.20
CA SER A 631 21.61 -13.04 22.65
C SER A 631 22.92 -12.33 23.03
N LYS A 632 23.96 -12.48 22.23
CA LYS A 632 25.22 -11.78 22.45
C LYS A 632 25.08 -10.26 22.27
N GLN A 633 24.35 -9.81 21.27
CA GLN A 633 24.09 -8.37 21.08
C GLN A 633 23.29 -7.79 22.26
N ILE A 634 22.25 -8.49 22.72
CA ILE A 634 21.46 -8.05 23.89
C ILE A 634 22.32 -7.91 25.13
N LEU A 635 23.23 -8.87 25.38
CA LEU A 635 24.09 -8.88 26.55
C LEU A 635 25.26 -7.90 26.45
N PHE A 636 25.81 -7.71 25.26
CA PHE A 636 27.03 -6.94 25.02
C PHE A 636 26.83 -5.96 23.82
N PRO A 637 25.88 -5.03 23.87
CA PRO A 637 25.65 -4.10 22.77
C PRO A 637 26.83 -3.12 22.65
N LYS A 638 27.21 -2.83 21.39
CA LYS A 638 28.13 -1.75 21.06
C LYS A 638 27.32 -0.60 20.46
N LEU A 639 27.13 0.45 21.22
CA LEU A 639 26.44 1.67 20.82
C LEU A 639 27.46 2.75 20.44
N ASP A 640 27.05 3.66 19.57
CA ASP A 640 27.90 4.70 19.01
C ASP A 640 27.40 6.12 19.34
N ASP A 641 28.30 7.04 19.72
CA ASP A 641 27.96 8.42 20.08
C ASP A 641 27.42 9.22 18.89
N LYS A 642 27.90 8.99 17.67
CA LYS A 642 27.37 9.66 16.49
C LYS A 642 25.92 9.27 16.21
N GLN A 643 25.60 7.97 16.39
CA GLN A 643 24.24 7.49 16.27
C GLN A 643 23.31 8.11 17.32
N LEU A 644 23.81 8.27 18.56
CA LEU A 644 23.07 8.99 19.60
C LEU A 644 22.82 10.45 19.19
N GLN A 645 23.82 11.16 18.68
CA GLN A 645 23.64 12.53 18.19
C GLN A 645 22.65 12.63 17.02
N SER A 646 22.72 11.70 16.08
CA SER A 646 21.76 11.59 14.98
C SER A 646 20.33 11.34 15.49
N LEU A 647 20.16 10.46 16.48
CA LEU A 647 18.87 10.15 17.09
C LEU A 647 18.31 11.38 17.83
N ILE A 648 19.14 12.11 18.57
CA ILE A 648 18.75 13.37 19.23
C ILE A 648 18.31 14.39 18.18
N GLY A 649 19.09 14.59 17.11
CA GLY A 649 18.75 15.48 16.00
C GLY A 649 17.40 15.12 15.37
N SER A 650 17.16 13.83 15.12
CA SER A 650 15.90 13.29 14.62
C SER A 650 14.73 13.60 15.54
N ALA A 651 14.91 13.42 16.85
CA ALA A 651 13.89 13.73 17.86
C ALA A 651 13.55 15.23 17.91
N PHE A 652 14.55 16.11 17.77
CA PHE A 652 14.31 17.55 17.66
C PHE A 652 13.47 17.88 16.42
N GLY A 653 13.82 17.33 15.27
CA GLY A 653 13.07 17.51 14.02
C GLY A 653 11.63 17.01 14.14
N SER A 654 11.44 15.81 14.65
CA SER A 654 10.11 15.20 14.86
C SER A 654 9.22 16.07 15.76
N ARG A 655 9.77 16.61 16.84
CA ARG A 655 9.03 17.47 17.78
C ARG A 655 8.67 18.84 17.22
N GLN A 656 9.43 19.33 16.25
CA GLN A 656 9.00 20.51 15.49
C GLN A 656 7.82 20.20 14.57
N MET A 657 7.81 19.02 13.94
CA MET A 657 6.72 18.58 13.07
C MET A 657 5.40 18.37 13.81
N GLU A 658 5.45 17.83 15.03
CA GLU A 658 4.27 17.57 15.84
C GLU A 658 3.34 18.77 15.96
N LYS A 659 3.90 19.96 16.07
CA LYS A 659 3.15 21.23 16.17
C LYS A 659 2.44 21.64 14.88
N SER A 660 2.82 21.07 13.78
CA SER A 660 2.30 21.37 12.44
C SER A 660 1.39 20.24 11.90
N SER A 661 1.34 19.10 12.57
CA SER A 661 0.55 17.93 12.17
C SER A 661 -0.77 17.93 12.92
N ILE A 662 -1.89 18.01 12.20
CA ILE A 662 -3.25 17.97 12.77
C ILE A 662 -3.47 16.66 13.55
N GLY A 663 -3.10 15.51 12.97
CA GLY A 663 -3.26 14.20 13.62
C GLY A 663 -2.45 14.08 14.92
N THR A 664 -1.23 14.64 14.97
CA THR A 664 -0.43 14.66 16.20
C THR A 664 -1.03 15.57 17.27
N LEU A 665 -1.55 16.73 16.88
CA LEU A 665 -2.24 17.66 17.80
C LEU A 665 -3.52 17.03 18.33
N GLU A 666 -4.29 16.35 17.48
CA GLU A 666 -5.49 15.61 17.89
C GLU A 666 -5.16 14.49 18.88
N SER A 667 -4.14 13.68 18.58
CA SER A 667 -3.68 12.61 19.46
C SER A 667 -3.20 13.14 20.81
N ALA A 668 -2.42 14.23 20.81
CA ALA A 668 -1.96 14.89 22.03
C ALA A 668 -3.13 15.44 22.86
N LEU A 669 -4.11 16.08 22.20
CA LEU A 669 -5.30 16.60 22.86
C LEU A 669 -6.15 15.48 23.43
N THR A 670 -6.39 14.42 22.69
CA THR A 670 -7.16 13.25 23.13
C THR A 670 -6.49 12.59 24.33
N SER A 671 -5.17 12.34 24.25
CA SER A 671 -4.40 11.81 25.39
C SER A 671 -4.50 12.72 26.62
N TYR A 672 -4.41 14.04 26.44
CA TYR A 672 -4.57 14.99 27.55
C TYR A 672 -6.00 15.01 28.12
N VAL A 673 -7.02 14.96 27.28
CA VAL A 673 -8.43 14.89 27.75
C VAL A 673 -8.67 13.65 28.59
N LEU A 674 -8.14 12.50 28.19
CA LEU A 674 -8.32 11.22 28.88
C LEU A 674 -7.44 11.09 30.12
N TYR A 675 -6.18 11.48 30.08
CA TYR A 675 -5.17 11.16 31.09
C TYR A 675 -4.61 12.36 31.85
N LYS A 676 -4.98 13.61 31.46
CA LYS A 676 -4.51 14.87 32.07
C LYS A 676 -2.98 14.93 32.13
N ASP A 677 -2.43 15.21 33.33
CA ASP A 677 -0.98 15.31 33.54
C ASP A 677 -0.25 13.98 33.35
N SER A 678 -0.97 12.85 33.29
CA SER A 678 -0.43 11.52 32.98
C SER A 678 -0.45 11.19 31.48
N SER A 679 -0.77 12.16 30.63
CA SER A 679 -0.74 11.94 29.18
C SER A 679 0.70 11.66 28.70
N ASP A 680 0.85 10.75 27.77
CA ASP A 680 2.16 10.32 27.24
C ASP A 680 2.96 11.50 26.68
N TYR A 681 2.25 12.45 26.06
CA TYR A 681 2.86 13.66 25.53
C TYR A 681 3.56 14.52 26.59
N LEU A 682 3.02 14.57 27.81
CA LEU A 682 3.60 15.34 28.93
C LEU A 682 4.63 14.53 29.73
N GLN A 683 4.55 13.19 29.72
CA GLN A 683 5.46 12.31 30.47
C GLN A 683 6.77 12.02 29.74
N ARG A 684 6.85 12.30 28.44
CA ARG A 684 8.07 12.08 27.67
C ARG A 684 9.21 13.00 28.12
N ILE A 685 10.46 12.60 27.87
CA ILE A 685 11.64 13.40 28.19
C ILE A 685 11.51 14.78 27.50
N PRO A 686 11.63 15.91 28.23
CA PRO A 686 11.60 17.23 27.63
C PRO A 686 12.68 17.40 26.55
N THR A 687 12.37 18.14 25.50
CA THR A 687 13.28 18.30 24.35
C THR A 687 14.65 18.85 24.79
N ARG A 688 14.69 19.79 25.74
CA ARG A 688 15.92 20.36 26.27
C ARG A 688 16.83 19.36 26.97
N ASP A 689 16.23 18.29 27.53
CA ASP A 689 16.93 17.30 28.34
C ASP A 689 17.44 16.12 27.48
N LEU A 690 17.11 16.11 26.18
CA LEU A 690 17.60 15.09 25.25
C LEU A 690 19.11 15.18 25.02
N ILE A 691 19.69 16.38 25.11
CA ILE A 691 21.13 16.57 24.94
C ILE A 691 21.96 15.97 26.10
N ASP A 692 21.33 15.68 27.22
CA ASP A 692 21.96 15.06 28.40
C ASP A 692 21.94 13.52 28.35
N LEU A 693 21.36 12.92 27.32
CA LEU A 693 21.37 11.48 27.12
C LEU A 693 22.80 10.98 26.87
N SER A 694 23.17 9.89 27.52
CA SER A 694 24.48 9.25 27.34
C SER A 694 24.33 7.76 27.01
N ILE A 695 25.27 7.21 26.24
CA ILE A 695 25.32 5.79 25.89
C ILE A 695 25.35 4.91 27.15
N THR A 696 26.12 5.30 28.14
CA THR A 696 26.23 4.52 29.40
C THR A 696 24.90 4.41 30.12
N ASP A 697 24.17 5.52 30.21
CA ASP A 697 22.85 5.53 30.84
C ASP A 697 21.83 4.71 30.01
N LEU A 698 21.80 4.91 28.69
CA LEU A 698 20.86 4.19 27.80
C LEU A 698 21.15 2.68 27.78
N THR A 699 22.42 2.27 27.79
CA THR A 699 22.81 0.86 27.93
C THR A 699 22.30 0.28 29.23
N THR A 700 22.49 1.01 30.35
CA THR A 700 22.03 0.60 31.67
C THR A 700 20.50 0.44 31.70
N GLN A 701 19.76 1.39 31.12
CA GLN A 701 18.28 1.32 31.01
C GLN A 701 17.84 0.10 30.21
N PHE A 702 18.44 -0.15 29.05
CA PHE A 702 18.12 -1.32 28.23
C PHE A 702 18.39 -2.64 28.98
N GLN A 703 19.56 -2.77 29.59
CA GLN A 703 19.91 -3.96 30.37
C GLN A 703 18.99 -4.16 31.58
N ALA A 704 18.57 -3.08 32.24
CA ALA A 704 17.57 -3.16 33.31
C ALA A 704 16.24 -3.67 32.81
N ALA A 705 15.80 -3.23 31.62
CA ALA A 705 14.54 -3.67 31.00
C ALA A 705 14.54 -5.18 30.70
N THR A 706 15.65 -5.77 30.29
CA THR A 706 15.76 -7.21 30.01
C THR A 706 15.64 -8.09 31.28
N ASN A 707 15.64 -7.50 32.48
CA ASN A 707 15.44 -8.23 33.74
C ASN A 707 13.96 -8.36 34.16
N TYR A 708 13.03 -7.75 33.43
CA TYR A 708 11.59 -7.89 33.68
C TYR A 708 11.08 -9.25 33.17
N GLU A 709 9.82 -9.56 33.53
CA GLU A 709 9.14 -10.75 33.01
C GLU A 709 9.08 -10.70 31.47
N CYS A 710 9.31 -11.84 30.85
CA CYS A 710 9.39 -11.97 29.40
C CYS A 710 8.44 -13.07 28.91
N GLU A 711 7.51 -12.72 28.05
CA GLU A 711 6.75 -13.67 27.23
C GLU A 711 7.44 -13.83 25.88
N ILE A 712 7.68 -15.07 25.47
CA ILE A 712 8.31 -15.41 24.20
C ILE A 712 7.23 -16.03 23.34
N TYR A 713 6.95 -15.43 22.20
CA TYR A 713 6.02 -15.94 21.20
C TYR A 713 6.83 -16.42 19.98
N TYR A 714 6.60 -17.70 19.60
CA TYR A 714 7.36 -18.35 18.53
C TYR A 714 6.44 -19.20 17.64
#